data_380a4cfd203362b79c58bd28df235604
#
_entry.id   380a4cfd203362b79c58bd28df235604
#
_cell.length_a   1.000
_cell.length_b   1.000
_cell.length_c   1.000
_cell.angle_alpha   90.00
_cell.angle_beta   90.00
_cell.angle_gamma   90.00
#
_symmetry.space_group_name_H-M   'P 1'
#
loop_
_entity.id
_entity.type
_entity.pdbx_description
1 polymer ?
#
loop_
_entity_poly.entity_id
_entity_poly.type
_entity_poly.pdbx_seq_one_letter_code
_entity_poly.pdbx_strand_id
1 'polypeptide(L)'
;MLISHSWLCELLDLDGPVPTPEALAEILTGLGLEVEALHRHGAGVEAILVGEIRGKTPHPQANKLTVVELFDGQQTLTVCCGASNLPPVGGKVAFAPIGARLPGGLEIAPRELRGVPSQGMICSELELELGVDGDGILILPDEFPTGARLHTLVSGIVDTVLELGVTPNRPDALGHVGVARDVAAYLSARTGTRSALRLPPLRMAETSQDPTLVTIAAPNRCGRYLGYAITDVKVAPSPLWLRVRLHRLGLRPISNLVDITNLMLMQFGQPLHAFDRGKLAGGRVVVRRAHHEEGLRTLDGTDRALDVDDLVIADADDAQALAGVMGGESSMVGPDTTEVLLEAAWFAPAGIRASARRHALGTDASYRYERGVDHGVGLERAAMAALSLISELAGGRVVAWAEVCGERPPRRTIDLRPARAAMLLGVAVPTGEARAILAGLEIEVHVDGPQHWRCVVPTHRPDLVREVDLIDELMRHHGLDSVPATFCIPREARPAAGADAMTVRGDRLADGLREAGLQEIVSLAFVAEDKLLNFSDEVPEDRFVRVANPMRGAGVMRTHLLPGLLDALVHNTARHGRPVRLFELGRTYAWPKGKATPASFPEGTRAVDVHLPQERTMAGLLLHAGGRNHADPRALTGAVAQALARLGHRLHLSSGTDHQVSFLHPGVQVRLAVEAATGPIVVGVAGELHPDLIAAWGLPAGLRVAYGEIDLAALPPTDVVLAREIPRFPATSRDLSLEVPIALPAAEVLAALRSAGAAQPASGDDPVHLQADGMEVLEDYRGAGVPEGHRALLLRLHYAAAGRSVTDLEVSPQHAAIVERACLALRGRAPGVRPR
;
A
#
# COMPACT_ATOMS: atom_id res chain seq x y z
N MET A 1 -5.65 7.97 -12.80
CA MET A 1 -6.55 8.50 -13.86
C MET A 1 -5.99 9.79 -14.40
N LEU A 2 -5.87 9.92 -15.74
CA LEU A 2 -5.36 11.15 -16.36
C LEU A 2 -6.51 12.10 -16.68
N ILE A 3 -6.40 13.35 -16.26
CA ILE A 3 -7.40 14.42 -16.47
C ILE A 3 -6.74 15.61 -17.15
N SER A 4 -7.22 15.96 -18.33
CA SER A 4 -6.82 17.16 -19.05
C SER A 4 -7.43 18.39 -18.38
N HIS A 5 -6.60 19.36 -18.01
CA HIS A 5 -7.05 20.62 -17.40
C HIS A 5 -7.94 21.42 -18.37
N SER A 6 -7.49 21.56 -19.63
CA SER A 6 -8.26 22.33 -20.62
C SER A 6 -9.63 21.69 -20.87
N TRP A 7 -9.70 20.37 -20.98
CA TRP A 7 -10.96 19.66 -21.16
C TRP A 7 -11.88 19.72 -19.93
N LEU A 8 -11.31 19.59 -18.74
CA LEU A 8 -12.08 19.75 -17.49
C LEU A 8 -12.73 21.13 -17.43
N CYS A 9 -11.97 22.18 -17.79
CA CYS A 9 -12.48 23.55 -17.82
C CYS A 9 -13.60 23.77 -18.85
N GLU A 10 -13.57 23.09 -20.01
CA GLU A 10 -14.66 23.11 -20.99
C GLU A 10 -15.98 22.56 -20.41
N LEU A 11 -15.89 21.64 -19.44
CA LEU A 11 -17.05 21.01 -18.77
C LEU A 11 -17.61 21.83 -17.60
N LEU A 12 -16.94 22.92 -17.22
CA LEU A 12 -17.36 23.80 -16.13
C LEU A 12 -18.05 25.07 -16.69
N ASP A 13 -19.19 25.41 -16.10
CA ASP A 13 -19.88 26.69 -16.29
C ASP A 13 -19.70 27.53 -15.04
N LEU A 14 -18.74 28.44 -15.08
CA LEU A 14 -18.28 29.23 -13.94
C LEU A 14 -18.59 30.70 -14.14
N ASP A 15 -19.15 31.37 -13.12
CA ASP A 15 -19.30 32.82 -13.09
C ASP A 15 -18.00 33.53 -12.63
N GLY A 16 -16.86 32.84 -12.64
CA GLY A 16 -15.57 33.32 -12.17
C GLY A 16 -14.39 32.78 -13.00
N PRO A 17 -13.15 33.10 -12.61
CA PRO A 17 -11.98 32.61 -13.31
C PRO A 17 -11.84 31.10 -13.12
N VAL A 18 -11.39 30.43 -14.17
CA VAL A 18 -11.05 29.01 -14.13
C VAL A 18 -9.81 28.83 -13.23
N PRO A 19 -9.80 27.86 -12.30
CA PRO A 19 -8.63 27.55 -11.50
C PRO A 19 -7.42 27.18 -12.36
N THR A 20 -6.23 27.64 -11.96
CA THR A 20 -4.99 27.17 -12.60
C THR A 20 -4.77 25.68 -12.34
N PRO A 21 -3.93 24.97 -13.12
CA PRO A 21 -3.65 23.55 -12.86
C PRO A 21 -3.18 23.27 -11.43
N GLU A 22 -2.37 24.15 -10.86
CA GLU A 22 -1.86 24.04 -9.49
C GLU A 22 -2.97 24.23 -8.45
N ALA A 23 -3.81 25.27 -8.61
CA ALA A 23 -4.95 25.50 -7.72
C ALA A 23 -5.97 24.36 -7.83
N LEU A 24 -6.18 23.83 -9.03
CA LEU A 24 -7.05 22.65 -9.24
C LEU A 24 -6.49 21.39 -8.57
N ALA A 25 -5.17 21.20 -8.61
CA ALA A 25 -4.52 20.08 -7.93
C ALA A 25 -4.70 20.15 -6.40
N GLU A 26 -4.60 21.33 -5.80
CA GLU A 26 -4.87 21.55 -4.39
C GLU A 26 -6.35 21.28 -4.04
N ILE A 27 -7.29 21.77 -4.85
CA ILE A 27 -8.72 21.51 -4.67
C ILE A 27 -9.02 20.02 -4.72
N LEU A 28 -8.55 19.32 -5.75
CA LEU A 28 -8.80 17.90 -5.95
C LEU A 28 -8.20 17.05 -4.82
N THR A 29 -6.98 17.34 -4.41
CA THR A 29 -6.34 16.66 -3.28
C THR A 29 -7.13 16.90 -1.98
N GLY A 30 -7.58 18.12 -1.74
CA GLY A 30 -8.44 18.46 -0.60
C GLY A 30 -9.80 17.75 -0.63
N LEU A 31 -10.31 17.44 -1.82
CA LEU A 31 -11.51 16.64 -2.05
C LEU A 31 -11.27 15.11 -1.96
N GLY A 32 -10.04 14.67 -1.64
CA GLY A 32 -9.69 13.24 -1.56
C GLY A 32 -9.46 12.57 -2.93
N LEU A 33 -9.27 13.37 -3.98
CA LEU A 33 -8.79 12.94 -5.29
C LEU A 33 -7.33 13.37 -5.42
N GLU A 34 -6.43 12.61 -4.81
CA GLU A 34 -5.00 12.93 -4.74
C GLU A 34 -4.41 13.15 -6.14
N VAL A 35 -3.74 14.29 -6.33
CA VAL A 35 -2.99 14.59 -7.55
C VAL A 35 -1.55 14.13 -7.36
N GLU A 36 -1.20 13.04 -8.03
CA GLU A 36 0.12 12.40 -7.93
C GLU A 36 1.17 13.13 -8.78
N ALA A 37 0.77 13.68 -9.95
CA ALA A 37 1.65 14.42 -10.83
C ALA A 37 0.91 15.43 -11.72
N LEU A 38 1.65 16.44 -12.20
CA LEU A 38 1.23 17.40 -13.22
C LEU A 38 2.14 17.26 -14.45
N HIS A 39 1.58 16.80 -15.56
CA HIS A 39 2.27 16.63 -16.83
C HIS A 39 1.97 17.80 -17.76
N ARG A 40 2.96 18.66 -17.99
CA ARG A 40 2.79 19.82 -18.89
C ARG A 40 3.18 19.46 -20.30
N HIS A 41 2.29 19.78 -21.24
CA HIS A 41 2.43 19.47 -22.66
C HIS A 41 2.40 20.73 -23.53
N GLY A 42 3.03 20.63 -24.70
CA GLY A 42 2.98 21.64 -25.73
C GLY A 42 3.98 22.80 -25.57
N ALA A 43 4.98 22.66 -24.68
CA ALA A 43 6.04 23.65 -24.58
C ALA A 43 6.76 23.81 -25.92
N GLY A 44 6.78 25.03 -26.47
CA GLY A 44 7.39 25.34 -27.78
C GLY A 44 6.45 25.20 -28.98
N VAL A 45 5.27 24.57 -28.83
CA VAL A 45 4.28 24.46 -29.91
C VAL A 45 3.56 25.81 -30.16
N GLU A 46 3.65 26.75 -29.23
CA GLU A 46 3.08 28.10 -29.38
C GLU A 46 3.63 28.87 -30.59
N ALA A 47 4.85 28.53 -31.04
CA ALA A 47 5.50 29.13 -32.20
C ALA A 47 5.08 28.51 -33.52
N ILE A 48 4.36 27.39 -33.52
CA ILE A 48 3.97 26.64 -34.72
C ILE A 48 2.84 27.35 -35.43
N LEU A 49 3.01 27.56 -36.72
CA LEU A 49 2.07 28.26 -37.61
C LEU A 49 1.38 27.29 -38.58
N VAL A 50 0.24 27.68 -39.08
CA VAL A 50 -0.40 27.04 -40.21
C VAL A 50 0.28 27.57 -41.47
N GLY A 51 1.08 26.73 -42.13
CA GLY A 51 1.72 27.04 -43.42
C GLY A 51 0.88 26.52 -44.58
N GLU A 52 0.87 27.27 -45.68
CA GLU A 52 0.19 26.86 -46.93
C GLU A 52 1.22 26.58 -48.03
N ILE A 53 1.10 25.44 -48.67
CA ILE A 53 1.97 25.06 -49.78
C ILE A 53 1.56 25.84 -51.04
N ARG A 54 2.45 26.68 -51.54
CA ARG A 54 2.28 27.46 -52.80
C ARG A 54 2.92 26.79 -53.99
N GLY A 55 3.98 26.04 -53.80
CA GLY A 55 4.67 25.31 -54.85
C GLY A 55 5.49 24.14 -54.27
N LYS A 56 5.73 23.15 -55.13
CA LYS A 56 6.61 22.02 -54.78
C LYS A 56 7.38 21.56 -56.01
N THR A 57 8.70 21.40 -55.85
CA THR A 57 9.58 20.92 -56.89
C THR A 57 10.53 19.86 -56.35
N PRO A 58 10.92 18.83 -57.13
CA PRO A 58 11.94 17.87 -56.68
C PRO A 58 13.25 18.58 -56.37
N HIS A 59 13.93 18.12 -55.32
CA HIS A 59 15.23 18.69 -54.96
C HIS A 59 16.29 18.38 -55.99
N PRO A 60 17.08 19.37 -56.44
CA PRO A 60 18.01 19.19 -57.60
C PRO A 60 19.11 18.16 -57.34
N GLN A 61 19.48 17.91 -56.10
CA GLN A 61 20.59 17.01 -55.73
C GLN A 61 20.21 15.90 -54.75
N ALA A 62 18.90 15.68 -54.52
CA ALA A 62 18.46 14.67 -53.56
C ALA A 62 17.11 14.06 -53.89
N ASN A 63 17.10 12.80 -54.35
CA ASN A 63 15.91 12.12 -54.85
C ASN A 63 14.79 11.91 -53.81
N LYS A 64 15.12 12.06 -52.53
CA LYS A 64 14.15 11.89 -51.39
C LYS A 64 13.67 13.21 -50.80
N LEU A 65 14.12 14.36 -51.34
CA LEU A 65 13.75 15.68 -50.83
C LEU A 65 12.89 16.41 -51.84
N THR A 66 11.93 17.15 -51.33
CA THR A 66 11.12 18.09 -52.11
C THR A 66 11.38 19.49 -51.58
N VAL A 67 11.62 20.43 -52.48
CA VAL A 67 11.68 21.86 -52.19
C VAL A 67 10.26 22.40 -52.23
N VAL A 68 9.82 22.95 -51.10
CA VAL A 68 8.47 23.47 -50.92
C VAL A 68 8.53 24.99 -50.82
N GLU A 69 7.72 25.67 -51.61
CA GLU A 69 7.39 27.08 -51.43
C GLU A 69 6.22 27.16 -50.46
N LEU A 70 6.51 27.61 -49.24
CA LEU A 70 5.54 27.66 -48.14
C LEU A 70 5.21 29.09 -47.77
N PHE A 71 3.94 29.44 -47.77
CA PHE A 71 3.44 30.73 -47.31
C PHE A 71 3.02 30.66 -45.83
N ASP A 72 3.66 31.47 -44.98
CA ASP A 72 3.48 31.49 -43.53
C ASP A 72 2.40 32.45 -43.04
N GLY A 73 1.68 33.10 -43.96
CA GLY A 73 0.70 34.16 -43.74
C GLY A 73 1.27 35.56 -43.91
N GLN A 74 2.60 35.72 -44.05
CA GLN A 74 3.27 37.01 -44.27
C GLN A 74 4.16 36.97 -45.50
N GLN A 75 4.92 35.90 -45.70
CA GLN A 75 5.88 35.75 -46.78
C GLN A 75 5.94 34.30 -47.29
N THR A 76 6.47 34.15 -48.49
CA THR A 76 6.76 32.81 -49.05
C THR A 76 8.18 32.42 -48.72
N LEU A 77 8.37 31.27 -48.14
CA LEU A 77 9.62 30.72 -47.66
C LEU A 77 9.97 29.44 -48.44
N THR A 78 11.26 29.21 -48.65
CA THR A 78 11.73 27.93 -49.17
C THR A 78 12.01 26.97 -48.01
N VAL A 79 11.38 25.78 -48.07
CA VAL A 79 11.55 24.73 -47.03
C VAL A 79 11.80 23.41 -47.73
N CYS A 80 12.86 22.71 -47.32
CA CYS A 80 13.17 21.36 -47.82
C CYS A 80 12.45 20.31 -46.94
N CYS A 81 11.64 19.46 -47.53
CA CYS A 81 10.87 18.42 -46.85
C CYS A 81 11.22 17.03 -47.41
N GLY A 82 11.41 16.07 -46.53
CA GLY A 82 11.68 14.67 -46.87
C GLY A 82 10.45 13.75 -46.79
N ALA A 83 9.30 14.28 -46.37
CA ALA A 83 8.09 13.50 -46.17
C ALA A 83 7.43 13.11 -47.49
N SER A 84 6.90 11.90 -47.57
CA SER A 84 6.21 11.36 -48.75
C SER A 84 4.74 11.81 -48.84
N ASN A 85 4.15 12.28 -47.73
CA ASN A 85 2.74 12.66 -47.62
C ASN A 85 2.47 14.15 -47.80
N LEU A 86 3.35 14.90 -48.54
CA LEU A 86 3.14 16.31 -48.84
C LEU A 86 1.81 16.53 -49.57
N PRO A 87 0.88 17.36 -49.04
CA PRO A 87 -0.40 17.62 -49.67
C PRO A 87 -0.23 18.41 -51.00
N PRO A 88 -1.25 18.50 -51.83
CA PRO A 88 -1.20 19.31 -53.07
C PRO A 88 -0.98 20.80 -52.75
N VAL A 89 -0.67 21.59 -53.79
CA VAL A 89 -0.65 23.06 -53.69
C VAL A 89 -1.98 23.56 -53.14
N GLY A 90 -1.95 24.48 -52.19
CA GLY A 90 -3.08 24.96 -51.39
C GLY A 90 -3.26 24.24 -50.09
N GLY A 91 -2.72 23.02 -49.92
CA GLY A 91 -2.86 22.25 -48.70
C GLY A 91 -2.10 22.90 -47.50
N LYS A 92 -2.64 22.66 -46.32
CA LYS A 92 -2.15 23.24 -45.06
C LYS A 92 -1.26 22.24 -44.32
N VAL A 93 -0.19 22.76 -43.66
CA VAL A 93 0.76 21.96 -42.90
C VAL A 93 1.19 22.67 -41.60
N ALA A 94 1.66 21.94 -40.62
CA ALA A 94 2.25 22.51 -39.41
C ALA A 94 3.68 23.00 -39.73
N PHE A 95 3.92 24.28 -39.57
CA PHE A 95 5.17 24.94 -39.88
C PHE A 95 5.84 25.52 -38.64
N ALA A 96 7.10 25.12 -38.41
CA ALA A 96 7.98 25.70 -37.41
C ALA A 96 8.89 26.78 -38.09
N PRO A 97 8.72 28.07 -37.81
CA PRO A 97 9.58 29.12 -38.30
C PRO A 97 10.98 29.06 -37.65
N ILE A 98 11.95 29.77 -38.27
CA ILE A 98 13.29 29.95 -37.67
C ILE A 98 13.16 30.58 -36.29
N GLY A 99 13.90 30.03 -35.30
CA GLY A 99 13.85 30.44 -33.90
C GLY A 99 12.80 29.71 -33.07
N ALA A 100 11.89 28.91 -33.68
CA ALA A 100 11.00 28.05 -32.95
C ALA A 100 11.82 26.95 -32.25
N ARG A 101 11.40 26.62 -31.02
CA ARG A 101 11.97 25.50 -30.27
C ARG A 101 10.89 24.43 -30.10
N LEU A 102 11.14 23.25 -30.66
CA LEU A 102 10.19 22.14 -30.59
C LEU A 102 10.18 21.48 -29.19
N PRO A 103 9.12 20.74 -28.81
CA PRO A 103 9.03 20.06 -27.51
C PRO A 103 10.23 19.19 -27.17
N GLY A 104 10.79 18.43 -28.14
CA GLY A 104 12.02 17.65 -28.00
C GLY A 104 13.32 18.46 -27.84
N GLY A 105 13.22 19.81 -27.68
CA GLY A 105 14.35 20.70 -27.48
C GLY A 105 15.08 21.12 -28.77
N LEU A 106 14.65 20.65 -29.94
CA LEU A 106 15.23 21.06 -31.23
C LEU A 106 14.92 22.52 -31.53
N GLU A 107 15.92 23.34 -31.69
CA GLU A 107 15.80 24.72 -32.14
C GLU A 107 15.91 24.80 -33.67
N ILE A 108 14.94 25.45 -34.30
CA ILE A 108 14.88 25.61 -35.75
C ILE A 108 15.77 26.74 -36.19
N ALA A 109 16.87 26.39 -36.83
CA ALA A 109 17.86 27.32 -37.39
C ALA A 109 17.85 27.25 -38.92
N PRO A 110 18.28 28.32 -39.63
CA PRO A 110 18.49 28.26 -41.07
C PRO A 110 19.47 27.15 -41.42
N ARG A 111 19.11 26.29 -42.33
CA ARG A 111 19.96 25.20 -42.82
C ARG A 111 20.03 25.18 -44.33
N GLU A 112 21.19 24.80 -44.83
CA GLU A 112 21.36 24.51 -46.23
C GLU A 112 21.41 22.99 -46.41
N LEU A 113 20.45 22.47 -47.17
CA LEU A 113 20.35 21.04 -47.45
C LEU A 113 20.81 20.81 -48.91
N ARG A 114 22.02 20.29 -49.09
CA ARG A 114 22.62 20.01 -50.40
C ARG A 114 22.48 21.16 -51.39
N GLY A 115 22.85 22.38 -50.99
CA GLY A 115 22.85 23.57 -51.85
C GLY A 115 21.50 24.31 -51.94
N VAL A 116 20.44 23.85 -51.25
CA VAL A 116 19.17 24.56 -51.18
C VAL A 116 18.92 25.05 -49.74
N PRO A 117 18.68 26.35 -49.51
CA PRO A 117 18.37 26.89 -48.19
C PRO A 117 17.00 26.44 -47.74
N SER A 118 16.89 26.05 -46.46
CA SER A 118 15.64 25.75 -45.79
C SER A 118 15.41 26.77 -44.69
N GLN A 119 14.30 27.49 -44.75
CA GLN A 119 13.94 28.63 -43.88
C GLN A 119 12.87 28.26 -42.87
N GLY A 120 13.01 27.09 -42.25
CA GLY A 120 12.08 26.53 -41.29
C GLY A 120 11.90 25.04 -41.52
N MET A 121 10.92 24.46 -40.81
CA MET A 121 10.66 23.04 -40.85
C MET A 121 9.14 22.77 -40.88
N ILE A 122 8.74 21.82 -41.76
CA ILE A 122 7.41 21.26 -41.74
C ILE A 122 7.43 20.06 -40.81
N CYS A 123 6.57 20.07 -39.79
CA CYS A 123 6.66 19.15 -38.68
C CYS A 123 5.69 17.95 -38.77
N SER A 124 6.07 16.83 -38.21
CA SER A 124 5.25 15.65 -37.97
C SER A 124 4.48 15.77 -36.66
N GLU A 125 3.54 14.86 -36.41
CA GLU A 125 2.86 14.76 -35.10
C GLU A 125 3.84 14.41 -33.96
N LEU A 126 4.79 13.51 -34.25
CA LEU A 126 5.79 13.08 -33.29
C LEU A 126 6.71 14.24 -32.85
N GLU A 127 7.17 15.07 -33.80
CA GLU A 127 8.04 16.21 -33.52
C GLU A 127 7.32 17.28 -32.67
N LEU A 128 5.99 17.38 -32.78
CA LEU A 128 5.17 18.29 -31.99
C LEU A 128 4.59 17.65 -30.74
N GLU A 129 4.92 16.38 -30.45
CA GLU A 129 4.32 15.59 -29.35
C GLU A 129 2.78 15.57 -29.39
N LEU A 130 2.19 15.60 -30.58
CA LEU A 130 0.74 15.55 -30.78
C LEU A 130 0.22 14.15 -31.13
N GLY A 131 1.13 13.21 -31.36
CA GLY A 131 0.85 11.83 -31.73
C GLY A 131 2.13 11.00 -31.80
N VAL A 132 2.01 9.75 -32.24
CA VAL A 132 3.12 8.80 -32.37
C VAL A 132 3.63 8.65 -33.80
N ASP A 133 2.95 9.27 -34.77
CA ASP A 133 3.29 9.19 -36.19
C ASP A 133 4.47 10.13 -36.52
N GLY A 134 5.58 9.55 -36.92
CA GLY A 134 6.79 10.26 -37.38
C GLY A 134 7.15 10.02 -38.85
N ASP A 135 6.35 9.19 -39.55
CA ASP A 135 6.69 8.79 -40.95
C ASP A 135 6.28 9.83 -41.98
N GLY A 136 5.53 10.84 -41.59
CA GLY A 136 5.07 11.91 -42.42
C GLY A 136 5.02 13.27 -41.73
N ILE A 137 4.51 14.28 -42.41
CA ILE A 137 4.22 15.59 -41.82
C ILE A 137 2.77 15.67 -41.36
N LEU A 138 2.49 16.56 -40.40
CA LEU A 138 1.13 16.86 -39.94
C LEU A 138 0.42 17.72 -40.98
N ILE A 139 -0.55 17.12 -41.68
CA ILE A 139 -1.44 17.79 -42.63
C ILE A 139 -2.60 18.37 -41.82
N LEU A 140 -2.89 19.63 -42.03
CA LEU A 140 -3.91 20.38 -41.33
C LEU A 140 -5.20 20.52 -42.20
N PRO A 141 -6.35 20.72 -41.57
CA PRO A 141 -7.59 21.00 -42.28
C PRO A 141 -7.50 22.26 -43.17
N ASP A 142 -8.09 22.23 -44.35
CA ASP A 142 -8.05 23.33 -45.31
C ASP A 142 -8.70 24.62 -44.80
N GLU A 143 -9.67 24.51 -43.91
CA GLU A 143 -10.34 25.63 -43.25
C GLU A 143 -9.46 26.41 -42.24
N PHE A 144 -8.29 25.87 -41.84
CA PHE A 144 -7.44 26.56 -40.91
C PHE A 144 -6.81 27.81 -41.57
N PRO A 145 -6.89 29.00 -40.93
CA PRO A 145 -6.35 30.23 -41.48
C PRO A 145 -4.81 30.16 -41.61
N THR A 146 -4.29 30.41 -42.77
CA THR A 146 -2.83 30.48 -43.03
C THR A 146 -2.20 31.56 -42.13
N GLY A 147 -1.08 31.23 -41.48
CA GLY A 147 -0.37 32.11 -40.55
C GLY A 147 -0.93 32.14 -39.13
N ALA A 148 -2.04 31.47 -38.87
CA ALA A 148 -2.56 31.34 -37.52
C ALA A 148 -1.67 30.42 -36.68
N ARG A 149 -1.61 30.64 -35.40
CA ARG A 149 -0.90 29.78 -34.47
C ARG A 149 -1.69 28.49 -34.22
N LEU A 150 -1.09 27.34 -34.44
CA LEU A 150 -1.76 26.04 -34.39
C LEU A 150 -2.47 25.80 -33.05
N HIS A 151 -1.82 26.14 -31.94
CA HIS A 151 -2.36 25.93 -30.58
C HIS A 151 -3.63 26.75 -30.29
N THR A 152 -3.91 27.81 -31.06
CA THR A 152 -5.14 28.60 -30.88
C THR A 152 -6.34 28.02 -31.63
N LEU A 153 -6.08 27.08 -32.54
CA LEU A 153 -7.10 26.44 -33.40
C LEU A 153 -7.52 25.07 -32.89
N VAL A 154 -6.68 24.43 -32.10
CA VAL A 154 -6.92 23.07 -31.60
C VAL A 154 -6.74 23.04 -30.08
N SER A 155 -7.83 22.78 -29.39
CA SER A 155 -7.82 22.63 -27.94
C SER A 155 -6.96 21.43 -27.51
N GLY A 156 -6.22 21.55 -26.38
CA GLY A 156 -5.38 20.48 -25.82
C GLY A 156 -3.97 20.36 -26.40
N ILE A 157 -3.60 21.18 -27.42
CA ILE A 157 -2.21 21.23 -27.90
C ILE A 157 -1.28 21.69 -26.78
N VAL A 158 -1.61 22.82 -26.15
CA VAL A 158 -0.96 23.27 -24.91
C VAL A 158 -1.90 22.95 -23.75
N ASP A 159 -1.49 22.05 -22.89
CA ASP A 159 -2.33 21.55 -21.79
C ASP A 159 -1.49 21.09 -20.60
N THR A 160 -2.14 20.98 -19.45
CA THR A 160 -1.60 20.29 -18.29
C THR A 160 -2.50 19.11 -17.95
N VAL A 161 -1.93 17.93 -17.92
CA VAL A 161 -2.64 16.71 -17.54
C VAL A 161 -2.35 16.40 -16.07
N LEU A 162 -3.41 16.29 -15.28
CA LEU A 162 -3.34 15.88 -13.88
C LEU A 162 -3.42 14.37 -13.78
N GLU A 163 -2.51 13.74 -13.06
CA GLU A 163 -2.57 12.32 -12.72
C GLU A 163 -3.23 12.15 -11.36
N LEU A 164 -4.41 11.51 -11.34
CA LEU A 164 -5.21 11.33 -10.12
C LEU A 164 -5.14 9.90 -9.59
N GLY A 165 -4.85 9.76 -8.30
CA GLY A 165 -5.04 8.55 -7.51
C GLY A 165 -6.52 8.36 -7.14
N VAL A 166 -7.29 7.67 -7.99
CA VAL A 166 -8.73 7.44 -7.75
C VAL A 166 -8.94 6.16 -6.95
N THR A 167 -9.54 6.29 -5.78
CA THR A 167 -9.87 5.14 -4.93
C THR A 167 -10.98 4.27 -5.52
N PRO A 168 -11.02 2.94 -5.24
CA PRO A 168 -11.98 2.02 -5.86
C PRO A 168 -13.45 2.32 -5.60
N ASN A 169 -13.76 3.08 -4.54
CA ASN A 169 -15.14 3.50 -4.19
C ASN A 169 -15.64 4.69 -5.00
N ARG A 170 -14.76 5.37 -5.78
CA ARG A 170 -15.11 6.56 -6.56
C ARG A 170 -15.11 6.28 -8.09
N PRO A 171 -15.98 5.37 -8.57
CA PRO A 171 -16.05 5.07 -10.02
C PRO A 171 -16.50 6.28 -10.85
N ASP A 172 -17.27 7.20 -10.28
CA ASP A 172 -17.67 8.46 -10.89
C ASP A 172 -16.48 9.34 -11.28
N ALA A 173 -15.39 9.34 -10.49
CA ALA A 173 -14.16 10.08 -10.77
C ALA A 173 -13.24 9.42 -11.82
N LEU A 174 -13.65 8.29 -12.42
CA LEU A 174 -12.95 7.66 -13.54
C LEU A 174 -13.29 8.28 -14.90
N GLY A 175 -13.89 9.48 -14.90
CA GLY A 175 -14.17 10.30 -16.06
C GLY A 175 -14.14 11.79 -15.73
N HIS A 176 -13.88 12.64 -16.73
CA HIS A 176 -13.78 14.09 -16.55
C HIS A 176 -15.06 14.71 -15.96
N VAL A 177 -16.24 14.21 -16.34
CA VAL A 177 -17.54 14.71 -15.85
C VAL A 177 -17.69 14.52 -14.34
N GLY A 178 -17.26 13.38 -13.79
CA GLY A 178 -17.35 13.15 -12.35
C GLY A 178 -16.40 14.04 -11.55
N VAL A 179 -15.17 14.22 -12.05
CA VAL A 179 -14.20 15.15 -11.46
C VAL A 179 -14.69 16.60 -11.57
N ALA A 180 -15.24 17.00 -12.73
CA ALA A 180 -15.81 18.34 -12.92
C ALA A 180 -17.00 18.58 -11.98
N ARG A 181 -17.83 17.57 -11.69
CA ARG A 181 -18.94 17.65 -10.74
C ARG A 181 -18.45 17.95 -9.32
N ASP A 182 -17.41 17.25 -8.84
CA ASP A 182 -16.80 17.51 -7.54
C ASP A 182 -16.24 18.94 -7.45
N VAL A 183 -15.51 19.36 -8.48
CA VAL A 183 -14.95 20.72 -8.56
C VAL A 183 -16.06 21.77 -8.58
N ALA A 184 -17.11 21.59 -9.36
CA ALA A 184 -18.23 22.52 -9.44
C ALA A 184 -18.96 22.63 -8.09
N ALA A 185 -19.21 21.50 -7.42
CA ALA A 185 -19.82 21.47 -6.09
C ALA A 185 -18.98 22.21 -5.05
N TYR A 186 -17.67 21.96 -5.04
CA TYR A 186 -16.73 22.64 -4.16
C TYR A 186 -16.68 24.15 -4.40
N LEU A 187 -16.52 24.59 -5.64
CA LEU A 187 -16.45 26.02 -5.98
C LEU A 187 -17.75 26.73 -5.58
N SER A 188 -18.92 26.13 -5.87
CA SER A 188 -20.22 26.71 -5.49
C SER A 188 -20.38 26.84 -3.98
N ALA A 189 -19.97 25.84 -3.21
CA ALA A 189 -20.10 25.84 -1.75
C ALA A 189 -19.12 26.79 -1.06
N ARG A 190 -17.88 26.89 -1.55
CA ARG A 190 -16.79 27.64 -0.88
C ARG A 190 -16.70 29.10 -1.32
N THR A 191 -16.94 29.38 -2.58
CA THR A 191 -16.80 30.76 -3.11
C THR A 191 -18.13 31.50 -3.19
N GLY A 192 -19.25 30.82 -3.07
CA GLY A 192 -20.58 31.36 -3.34
C GLY A 192 -20.81 31.73 -4.81
N THR A 193 -19.85 31.43 -5.67
CA THR A 193 -19.92 31.67 -7.12
C THR A 193 -20.70 30.52 -7.75
N ARG A 194 -21.64 30.84 -8.62
CA ARG A 194 -22.36 29.79 -9.36
C ARG A 194 -21.37 28.98 -10.18
N SER A 195 -21.37 27.69 -9.92
CA SER A 195 -20.58 26.72 -10.67
C SER A 195 -21.45 25.50 -10.99
N ALA A 196 -21.49 25.12 -12.26
CA ALA A 196 -22.30 24.01 -12.73
C ALA A 196 -21.57 23.20 -13.80
N LEU A 197 -22.08 22.02 -14.13
CA LEU A 197 -21.59 21.25 -15.26
C LEU A 197 -22.20 21.77 -16.57
N ARG A 198 -21.35 21.95 -17.58
CA ARG A 198 -21.74 22.19 -18.97
C ARG A 198 -21.75 20.84 -19.68
N LEU A 199 -22.89 20.19 -19.71
CA LEU A 199 -23.07 18.91 -20.40
C LEU A 199 -23.82 19.09 -21.73
N PRO A 200 -23.53 18.27 -22.77
CA PRO A 200 -24.27 18.28 -24.00
C PRO A 200 -25.75 17.94 -23.73
N PRO A 201 -26.69 18.60 -24.45
CA PRO A 201 -28.11 18.33 -24.28
C PRO A 201 -28.44 16.90 -24.68
N LEU A 202 -29.36 16.27 -23.96
CA LEU A 202 -29.94 14.99 -24.33
C LEU A 202 -30.89 15.22 -25.51
N ARG A 203 -30.46 14.94 -26.73
CA ARG A 203 -31.30 14.98 -27.92
C ARG A 203 -31.40 13.57 -28.47
N MET A 204 -32.57 12.95 -28.33
CA MET A 204 -32.87 11.73 -29.05
C MET A 204 -33.24 12.09 -30.49
N ALA A 205 -32.67 11.36 -31.43
CA ALA A 205 -33.20 11.35 -32.79
C ALA A 205 -34.65 10.77 -32.76
N GLU A 206 -35.54 11.35 -33.53
CA GLU A 206 -36.88 10.78 -33.74
C GLU A 206 -36.77 9.52 -34.61
N THR A 207 -36.46 8.39 -33.97
CA THR A 207 -36.25 7.09 -34.61
C THR A 207 -37.10 6.02 -33.92
N SER A 208 -37.46 4.99 -34.66
CA SER A 208 -38.30 3.90 -34.16
C SER A 208 -37.55 3.02 -33.20
N GLN A 209 -38.22 2.62 -32.13
CA GLN A 209 -37.75 1.58 -31.25
C GLN A 209 -37.88 0.21 -31.89
N ASP A 210 -36.82 -0.57 -31.93
CA ASP A 210 -36.81 -1.95 -32.40
C ASP A 210 -36.36 -2.89 -31.28
N PRO A 211 -37.28 -3.54 -30.55
CA PRO A 211 -36.94 -4.41 -29.41
C PRO A 211 -36.21 -5.67 -29.81
N THR A 212 -36.10 -5.97 -31.12
CA THR A 212 -35.38 -7.17 -31.59
C THR A 212 -33.88 -6.98 -31.68
N LEU A 213 -33.40 -5.72 -31.64
CA LEU A 213 -31.95 -5.43 -31.69
C LEU A 213 -31.16 -5.98 -30.51
N VAL A 214 -31.76 -6.08 -29.31
CA VAL A 214 -31.10 -6.46 -28.10
C VAL A 214 -31.95 -7.44 -27.31
N THR A 215 -31.33 -8.52 -26.84
CA THR A 215 -31.97 -9.46 -25.91
C THR A 215 -31.05 -9.66 -24.68
N ILE A 216 -31.59 -9.58 -23.48
CA ILE A 216 -30.86 -9.93 -22.24
C ILE A 216 -31.35 -11.30 -21.74
N ALA A 217 -30.52 -12.34 -21.90
CA ALA A 217 -30.80 -13.69 -21.40
C ALA A 217 -30.24 -13.92 -19.98
N ALA A 218 -29.36 -13.00 -19.49
CA ALA A 218 -28.79 -13.03 -18.15
C ALA A 218 -29.09 -11.74 -17.38
N PRO A 219 -30.36 -11.51 -16.95
CA PRO A 219 -30.81 -10.24 -16.39
C PRO A 219 -30.12 -9.87 -15.06
N ASN A 220 -29.66 -10.84 -14.29
CA ASN A 220 -28.90 -10.64 -13.05
C ASN A 220 -27.44 -10.26 -13.29
N ARG A 221 -26.94 -10.32 -14.52
CA ARG A 221 -25.56 -9.95 -14.89
C ARG A 221 -25.51 -8.69 -15.75
N CYS A 222 -26.58 -8.43 -16.55
CA CYS A 222 -26.73 -7.22 -17.33
C CYS A 222 -28.01 -6.51 -16.90
N GLY A 223 -27.89 -5.40 -16.18
CA GLY A 223 -29.03 -4.68 -15.63
C GLY A 223 -29.63 -3.64 -16.58
N ARG A 224 -28.91 -3.19 -17.60
CA ARG A 224 -29.37 -2.25 -18.60
C ARG A 224 -28.51 -2.32 -19.85
N TYR A 225 -29.15 -2.31 -21.01
CA TYR A 225 -28.45 -2.29 -22.29
C TYR A 225 -29.22 -1.38 -23.29
N LEU A 226 -28.48 -0.41 -23.83
CA LEU A 226 -28.93 0.46 -24.92
C LEU A 226 -28.18 0.04 -26.18
N GLY A 227 -28.92 -0.31 -27.25
CA GLY A 227 -28.37 -0.64 -28.55
C GLY A 227 -28.88 0.33 -29.61
N TYR A 228 -27.98 0.89 -30.41
CA TYR A 228 -28.32 1.83 -31.48
C TYR A 228 -27.80 1.30 -32.80
N ALA A 229 -28.71 1.08 -33.77
CA ALA A 229 -28.36 0.72 -35.13
C ALA A 229 -28.13 2.00 -35.94
N ILE A 230 -26.96 2.12 -36.53
CA ILE A 230 -26.49 3.30 -37.25
C ILE A 230 -26.06 2.86 -38.64
N THR A 231 -26.53 3.56 -39.68
CA THR A 231 -26.18 3.32 -41.07
C THR A 231 -25.44 4.52 -41.67
N ASP A 232 -24.97 4.37 -42.91
CA ASP A 232 -24.28 5.41 -43.68
C ASP A 232 -22.97 5.88 -42.99
N VAL A 233 -22.34 5.03 -42.19
CA VAL A 233 -21.11 5.37 -41.48
C VAL A 233 -19.91 5.29 -42.41
N LYS A 234 -19.03 6.28 -42.31
CA LYS A 234 -17.76 6.31 -43.00
C LYS A 234 -16.61 6.28 -41.97
N VAL A 235 -15.89 5.17 -41.93
CA VAL A 235 -14.69 5.04 -41.08
C VAL A 235 -13.55 5.84 -41.71
N ALA A 236 -12.95 6.72 -40.92
CA ALA A 236 -11.85 7.59 -41.33
C ALA A 236 -10.96 7.89 -40.13
N PRO A 237 -9.72 8.43 -40.32
CA PRO A 237 -8.95 8.98 -39.22
C PRO A 237 -9.73 10.07 -38.49
N SER A 238 -9.57 10.13 -37.18
CA SER A 238 -10.17 11.15 -36.33
C SER A 238 -9.63 12.55 -36.62
N PRO A 239 -10.42 13.61 -36.44
CA PRO A 239 -9.93 14.97 -36.54
C PRO A 239 -8.84 15.26 -35.51
N LEU A 240 -7.97 16.21 -35.81
CA LEU A 240 -6.76 16.49 -35.01
C LEU A 240 -7.09 16.74 -33.53
N TRP A 241 -8.14 17.50 -33.23
CA TRP A 241 -8.50 17.79 -31.83
C TRP A 241 -8.82 16.52 -31.02
N LEU A 242 -9.49 15.54 -31.63
CA LEU A 242 -9.82 14.28 -30.97
C LEU A 242 -8.57 13.41 -30.76
N ARG A 243 -7.71 13.33 -31.78
CA ARG A 243 -6.45 12.60 -31.70
C ARG A 243 -5.53 13.17 -30.61
N VAL A 244 -5.36 14.51 -30.56
CA VAL A 244 -4.55 15.19 -29.54
C VAL A 244 -5.13 14.93 -28.15
N ARG A 245 -6.46 15.08 -27.98
CA ARG A 245 -7.12 14.87 -26.67
C ARG A 245 -6.92 13.46 -26.13
N LEU A 246 -7.07 12.44 -26.96
CA LEU A 246 -6.84 11.04 -26.57
C LEU A 246 -5.34 10.77 -26.32
N HIS A 247 -4.47 11.27 -27.18
CA HIS A 247 -3.02 11.09 -27.01
C HIS A 247 -2.50 11.68 -25.70
N ARG A 248 -3.00 12.87 -25.29
CA ARG A 248 -2.67 13.48 -23.97
C ARG A 248 -3.03 12.59 -22.79
N LEU A 249 -4.04 11.75 -22.95
CA LEU A 249 -4.50 10.81 -21.92
C LEU A 249 -3.89 9.40 -22.09
N GLY A 250 -2.84 9.26 -22.91
CA GLY A 250 -2.13 7.99 -23.09
C GLY A 250 -2.84 7.00 -24.01
N LEU A 251 -3.93 7.40 -24.68
CA LEU A 251 -4.66 6.55 -25.61
C LEU A 251 -4.15 6.73 -27.03
N ARG A 252 -4.00 5.63 -27.75
CA ARG A 252 -3.62 5.65 -29.17
C ARG A 252 -4.86 5.84 -30.05
N PRO A 253 -4.95 6.92 -30.83
CA PRO A 253 -6.01 7.09 -31.82
C PRO A 253 -5.99 5.98 -32.88
N ILE A 254 -7.16 5.51 -33.29
CA ILE A 254 -7.34 4.40 -34.24
C ILE A 254 -8.21 4.84 -35.42
N SER A 255 -9.46 5.20 -35.13
CA SER A 255 -10.43 5.68 -36.15
C SER A 255 -11.50 6.53 -35.46
N ASN A 256 -12.21 7.34 -36.23
CA ASN A 256 -13.28 8.21 -35.73
C ASN A 256 -14.29 7.46 -34.86
N LEU A 257 -14.69 6.24 -35.19
CA LEU A 257 -15.65 5.46 -34.40
C LEU A 257 -15.07 4.97 -33.09
N VAL A 258 -13.88 4.35 -33.13
CA VAL A 258 -13.22 3.82 -31.92
C VAL A 258 -12.81 4.97 -31.00
N ASP A 259 -12.33 6.06 -31.58
CA ASP A 259 -11.87 7.22 -30.81
C ASP A 259 -13.03 7.96 -30.13
N ILE A 260 -14.23 7.98 -30.75
CA ILE A 260 -15.44 8.48 -30.09
C ILE A 260 -15.81 7.61 -28.88
N THR A 261 -15.75 6.28 -28.98
CA THR A 261 -16.03 5.41 -27.81
C THR A 261 -15.01 5.62 -26.71
N ASN A 262 -13.72 5.78 -27.05
CA ASN A 262 -12.65 6.12 -26.10
C ASN A 262 -12.84 7.52 -25.50
N LEU A 263 -13.30 8.49 -26.26
CA LEU A 263 -13.62 9.82 -25.74
C LEU A 263 -14.73 9.74 -24.68
N MET A 264 -15.79 8.97 -24.92
CA MET A 264 -16.88 8.76 -23.96
C MET A 264 -16.40 8.06 -22.70
N LEU A 265 -15.51 7.08 -22.84
CA LEU A 265 -14.85 6.41 -21.72
C LEU A 265 -14.14 7.41 -20.82
N MET A 266 -13.37 8.33 -21.40
CA MET A 266 -12.58 9.31 -20.63
C MET A 266 -13.43 10.50 -20.15
N GLN A 267 -14.51 10.85 -20.86
CA GLN A 267 -15.38 11.93 -20.48
C GLN A 267 -16.35 11.55 -19.36
N PHE A 268 -17.09 10.45 -19.55
CA PHE A 268 -18.18 10.04 -18.66
C PHE A 268 -17.79 8.90 -17.71
N GLY A 269 -16.61 8.28 -17.89
CA GLY A 269 -16.29 7.04 -17.21
C GLY A 269 -17.14 5.84 -17.69
N GLN A 270 -17.82 6.00 -18.82
CA GLN A 270 -18.74 5.01 -19.40
C GLN A 270 -18.12 4.34 -20.61
N PRO A 271 -17.74 3.05 -20.52
CA PRO A 271 -17.30 2.32 -21.69
C PRO A 271 -18.45 2.12 -22.69
N LEU A 272 -18.17 2.36 -23.95
CA LEU A 272 -19.05 2.07 -25.07
C LEU A 272 -18.34 1.10 -26.02
N HIS A 273 -19.10 0.32 -26.79
CA HIS A 273 -18.52 -0.54 -27.83
C HIS A 273 -19.27 -0.39 -29.14
N ALA A 274 -18.55 -0.46 -30.26
CA ALA A 274 -19.11 -0.37 -31.61
C ALA A 274 -18.84 -1.69 -32.35
N PHE A 275 -19.88 -2.41 -32.64
CA PHE A 275 -19.83 -3.61 -33.47
C PHE A 275 -20.10 -3.26 -34.95
N ASP A 276 -19.37 -3.86 -35.88
CA ASP A 276 -19.75 -3.90 -37.28
C ASP A 276 -21.03 -4.72 -37.45
N ARG A 277 -22.15 -4.03 -37.62
CA ARG A 277 -23.47 -4.68 -37.66
C ARG A 277 -23.61 -5.65 -38.81
N GLY A 278 -22.93 -5.37 -39.92
CA GLY A 278 -22.93 -6.24 -41.11
C GLY A 278 -22.27 -7.59 -40.87
N LYS A 279 -21.43 -7.69 -39.83
CA LYS A 279 -20.77 -8.92 -39.43
C LYS A 279 -21.52 -9.70 -38.33
N LEU A 280 -22.54 -9.09 -37.69
CA LEU A 280 -23.35 -9.74 -36.68
C LEU A 280 -24.42 -10.63 -37.33
N ALA A 281 -24.43 -11.91 -37.02
CA ALA A 281 -25.47 -12.82 -37.45
C ALA A 281 -26.87 -12.35 -36.96
N GLY A 282 -27.75 -12.07 -37.87
CA GLY A 282 -29.07 -11.53 -37.58
C GLY A 282 -29.10 -10.01 -37.26
N GLY A 283 -27.97 -9.30 -37.32
CA GLY A 283 -27.85 -7.86 -37.09
C GLY A 283 -28.26 -7.40 -35.68
N ARG A 284 -28.20 -8.28 -34.71
CA ARG A 284 -28.68 -8.08 -33.33
C ARG A 284 -27.68 -8.66 -32.31
N VAL A 285 -27.84 -8.33 -31.03
CA VAL A 285 -27.04 -8.88 -29.92
C VAL A 285 -27.89 -9.56 -28.87
N VAL A 286 -27.32 -10.61 -28.28
CA VAL A 286 -27.85 -11.38 -27.15
C VAL A 286 -26.86 -11.37 -26.02
N VAL A 287 -27.21 -10.75 -24.91
CA VAL A 287 -26.36 -10.74 -23.69
C VAL A 287 -26.69 -11.98 -22.87
N ARG A 288 -25.76 -12.94 -22.84
CA ARG A 288 -25.95 -14.25 -22.21
C ARG A 288 -24.70 -14.73 -21.48
N ARG A 289 -24.80 -15.78 -20.72
CA ARG A 289 -23.62 -16.51 -20.27
C ARG A 289 -23.00 -17.28 -21.43
N ALA A 290 -21.70 -17.50 -21.34
CA ALA A 290 -21.00 -18.35 -22.29
C ALA A 290 -21.53 -19.80 -22.23
N HIS A 291 -21.49 -20.49 -23.38
CA HIS A 291 -21.79 -21.92 -23.45
C HIS A 291 -20.58 -22.74 -22.98
N HIS A 292 -20.81 -24.03 -22.73
CA HIS A 292 -19.73 -24.94 -22.41
C HIS A 292 -18.79 -25.08 -23.62
N GLU A 293 -17.48 -24.99 -23.39
CA GLU A 293 -16.45 -25.08 -24.43
C GLU A 293 -16.52 -23.99 -25.51
N GLU A 294 -17.20 -22.87 -25.24
CA GLU A 294 -17.24 -21.73 -26.15
C GLU A 294 -15.88 -20.99 -26.17
N GLY A 295 -15.45 -20.62 -27.36
CA GLY A 295 -14.22 -19.87 -27.57
C GLY A 295 -14.51 -18.46 -28.10
N LEU A 296 -13.61 -17.52 -27.84
CA LEU A 296 -13.66 -16.17 -28.37
C LEU A 296 -12.24 -15.69 -28.71
N ARG A 297 -12.04 -15.30 -29.96
CA ARG A 297 -10.82 -14.57 -30.33
C ARG A 297 -11.03 -13.10 -30.07
N THR A 298 -10.28 -12.58 -29.11
CA THR A 298 -10.39 -11.19 -28.66
C THR A 298 -9.56 -10.22 -29.52
N LEU A 299 -9.84 -8.90 -29.42
CA LEU A 299 -9.19 -7.83 -30.21
C LEU A 299 -7.67 -7.78 -30.10
N ASP A 300 -7.09 -8.37 -29.05
CA ASP A 300 -5.64 -8.54 -28.87
C ASP A 300 -5.08 -9.74 -29.66
N GLY A 301 -5.90 -10.41 -30.47
CA GLY A 301 -5.51 -11.55 -31.31
C GLY A 301 -5.37 -12.88 -30.54
N THR A 302 -5.79 -12.93 -29.28
CA THR A 302 -5.66 -14.11 -28.42
C THR A 302 -6.94 -14.94 -28.45
N ASP A 303 -6.82 -16.27 -28.68
CA ASP A 303 -7.92 -17.21 -28.57
C ASP A 303 -8.14 -17.56 -27.09
N ARG A 304 -9.37 -17.37 -26.59
CA ARG A 304 -9.74 -17.59 -25.20
C ARG A 304 -10.82 -18.66 -25.10
N ALA A 305 -10.59 -19.65 -24.22
CA ALA A 305 -11.64 -20.57 -23.80
C ALA A 305 -12.48 -19.86 -22.73
N LEU A 306 -13.78 -19.75 -22.96
CA LEU A 306 -14.71 -19.08 -22.06
C LEU A 306 -15.19 -20.06 -20.98
N ASP A 307 -15.47 -19.50 -19.80
CA ASP A 307 -16.11 -20.22 -18.70
C ASP A 307 -17.62 -19.97 -18.72
N VAL A 308 -18.41 -20.95 -18.29
CA VAL A 308 -19.89 -20.83 -18.24
C VAL A 308 -20.39 -19.68 -17.34
N ASP A 309 -19.54 -19.16 -16.46
CA ASP A 309 -19.83 -17.96 -15.66
C ASP A 309 -19.43 -16.65 -16.31
N ASP A 310 -18.75 -16.68 -17.45
CA ASP A 310 -18.46 -15.49 -18.21
C ASP A 310 -19.72 -14.93 -18.87
N LEU A 311 -19.87 -13.61 -18.80
CA LEU A 311 -20.91 -12.91 -19.54
C LEU A 311 -20.36 -12.55 -20.92
N VAL A 312 -21.10 -12.90 -21.95
CA VAL A 312 -20.76 -12.57 -23.33
C VAL A 312 -21.86 -11.74 -24.00
N ILE A 313 -21.42 -10.92 -24.93
CA ILE A 313 -22.31 -10.33 -25.92
C ILE A 313 -22.14 -11.20 -27.15
N ALA A 314 -23.20 -11.92 -27.48
CA ALA A 314 -23.26 -12.80 -28.65
C ALA A 314 -24.16 -12.20 -29.73
N ASP A 315 -24.02 -12.68 -30.95
CA ASP A 315 -25.05 -12.50 -32.00
C ASP A 315 -26.05 -13.67 -32.03
N ALA A 316 -26.60 -14.03 -33.17
CA ALA A 316 -27.51 -15.18 -33.25
C ALA A 316 -26.78 -16.52 -33.06
N ASP A 317 -25.49 -16.57 -33.38
CA ASP A 317 -24.73 -17.82 -33.50
C ASP A 317 -23.66 -17.93 -32.45
N ASP A 318 -22.74 -16.93 -32.34
CA ASP A 318 -21.50 -17.02 -31.56
C ASP A 318 -21.28 -15.82 -30.63
N ALA A 319 -20.36 -15.98 -29.65
CA ALA A 319 -19.89 -14.88 -28.82
C ALA A 319 -19.10 -13.85 -29.63
N GLN A 320 -19.44 -12.57 -29.48
CA GLN A 320 -18.83 -11.45 -30.19
C GLN A 320 -18.00 -10.56 -29.27
N ALA A 321 -18.19 -10.63 -27.96
CA ALA A 321 -17.38 -9.92 -26.96
C ALA A 321 -17.47 -10.60 -25.59
N LEU A 322 -16.38 -10.50 -24.82
CA LEU A 322 -16.42 -10.72 -23.38
C LEU A 322 -16.95 -9.44 -22.74
N ALA A 323 -18.20 -9.49 -22.27
CA ALA A 323 -18.98 -8.33 -21.86
C ALA A 323 -18.23 -7.44 -20.84
N GLY A 324 -18.09 -6.16 -21.13
CA GLY A 324 -17.43 -5.18 -20.28
C GLY A 324 -15.93 -5.36 -20.10
N VAL A 325 -15.31 -6.31 -20.80
CA VAL A 325 -13.85 -6.59 -20.71
C VAL A 325 -13.17 -6.31 -22.04
N MET A 326 -13.51 -7.08 -23.11
CA MET A 326 -12.87 -6.92 -24.41
C MET A 326 -13.75 -7.41 -25.55
N GLY A 327 -13.80 -6.67 -26.66
CA GLY A 327 -14.48 -7.07 -27.87
C GLY A 327 -13.81 -8.23 -28.59
N GLY A 328 -14.56 -8.94 -29.44
CA GLY A 328 -14.05 -9.97 -30.33
C GLY A 328 -13.56 -9.40 -31.67
N GLU A 329 -12.64 -10.12 -32.31
CA GLU A 329 -12.06 -9.74 -33.60
C GLU A 329 -13.09 -9.86 -34.75
N SER A 330 -14.01 -10.84 -34.65
CA SER A 330 -14.97 -11.17 -35.71
C SER A 330 -15.91 -10.00 -36.09
N SER A 331 -16.40 -9.28 -35.08
CA SER A 331 -17.33 -8.14 -35.26
C SER A 331 -16.66 -6.77 -35.14
N MET A 332 -15.32 -6.73 -35.19
CA MET A 332 -14.54 -5.49 -35.13
C MET A 332 -14.88 -4.54 -36.30
N VAL A 333 -15.02 -3.25 -35.98
CA VAL A 333 -15.13 -2.18 -36.95
C VAL A 333 -13.85 -2.07 -37.77
N GLY A 334 -14.03 -2.02 -39.11
CA GLY A 334 -12.92 -1.90 -40.07
C GLY A 334 -13.13 -0.75 -41.06
N PRO A 335 -12.19 -0.53 -42.00
CA PRO A 335 -12.25 0.55 -42.97
C PRO A 335 -13.51 0.50 -43.87
N ASP A 336 -14.01 -0.72 -44.09
CA ASP A 336 -15.15 -0.97 -44.99
C ASP A 336 -16.51 -1.00 -44.24
N THR A 337 -16.52 -0.77 -42.92
CA THR A 337 -17.73 -0.76 -42.11
C THR A 337 -18.63 0.39 -42.47
N THR A 338 -19.88 0.09 -42.84
CA THR A 338 -20.92 1.11 -43.20
C THR A 338 -22.09 1.09 -42.23
N GLU A 339 -22.25 0.01 -41.43
CA GLU A 339 -23.30 -0.12 -40.44
C GLU A 339 -22.68 -0.49 -39.07
N VAL A 340 -23.14 0.17 -38.01
CA VAL A 340 -22.68 -0.04 -36.66
C VAL A 340 -23.82 -0.33 -35.73
N LEU A 341 -23.65 -1.27 -34.82
CA LEU A 341 -24.43 -1.38 -33.60
C LEU A 341 -23.61 -0.80 -32.44
N LEU A 342 -24.04 0.37 -31.95
CA LEU A 342 -23.39 0.99 -30.76
C LEU A 342 -24.01 0.44 -29.49
N GLU A 343 -23.16 -0.06 -28.61
CA GLU A 343 -23.48 -0.56 -27.26
C GLU A 343 -23.25 0.53 -26.22
N ALA A 344 -24.22 0.72 -25.32
CA ALA A 344 -24.05 1.36 -24.06
C ALA A 344 -24.73 0.51 -22.96
N ALA A 345 -23.98 -0.03 -22.03
CA ALA A 345 -24.52 -1.02 -21.10
C ALA A 345 -24.08 -0.80 -19.65
N TRP A 346 -24.81 -1.41 -18.74
CA TRP A 346 -24.43 -1.61 -17.36
C TRP A 346 -24.39 -3.11 -17.04
N PHE A 347 -23.26 -3.57 -16.56
CA PHE A 347 -23.03 -4.96 -16.14
C PHE A 347 -22.80 -5.03 -14.63
N ALA A 348 -23.18 -6.14 -14.01
CA ALA A 348 -22.96 -6.38 -12.59
C ALA A 348 -21.45 -6.44 -12.28
N PRO A 349 -20.92 -5.53 -11.44
CA PRO A 349 -19.47 -5.35 -11.24
C PRO A 349 -18.70 -6.61 -10.83
N ALA A 350 -19.29 -7.42 -9.94
CA ALA A 350 -18.67 -8.65 -9.46
C ALA A 350 -18.40 -9.66 -10.57
N GLY A 351 -19.34 -9.76 -11.57
CA GLY A 351 -19.17 -10.64 -12.72
C GLY A 351 -18.02 -10.21 -13.61
N ILE A 352 -17.94 -8.91 -13.94
CA ILE A 352 -16.86 -8.36 -14.77
C ILE A 352 -15.50 -8.58 -14.10
N ARG A 353 -15.39 -8.31 -12.79
CA ARG A 353 -14.16 -8.54 -12.03
C ARG A 353 -13.74 -10.02 -12.06
N ALA A 354 -14.69 -10.94 -11.92
CA ALA A 354 -14.39 -12.37 -11.96
C ALA A 354 -13.87 -12.79 -13.35
N SER A 355 -14.53 -12.37 -14.43
CA SER A 355 -14.11 -12.66 -15.81
C SER A 355 -12.76 -12.02 -16.14
N ALA A 356 -12.55 -10.75 -15.81
CA ALA A 356 -11.28 -10.05 -16.04
C ALA A 356 -10.11 -10.76 -15.36
N ARG A 357 -10.29 -11.25 -14.11
CA ARG A 357 -9.28 -12.01 -13.38
C ARG A 357 -9.03 -13.39 -13.99
N ARG A 358 -10.11 -14.11 -14.36
CA ARG A 358 -10.02 -15.46 -14.96
C ARG A 358 -9.18 -15.45 -16.21
N HIS A 359 -9.38 -14.44 -17.06
CA HIS A 359 -8.68 -14.30 -18.33
C HIS A 359 -7.38 -13.47 -18.24
N ALA A 360 -6.99 -13.02 -17.03
CA ALA A 360 -5.85 -12.10 -16.80
C ALA A 360 -5.90 -10.84 -17.70
N LEU A 361 -7.11 -10.28 -17.88
CA LEU A 361 -7.38 -9.11 -18.71
C LEU A 361 -7.77 -7.90 -17.87
N GLY A 362 -6.81 -6.98 -17.67
CA GLY A 362 -7.07 -5.66 -17.11
C GLY A 362 -7.19 -4.63 -18.23
N THR A 363 -8.41 -4.21 -18.59
CA THR A 363 -8.67 -3.17 -19.58
C THR A 363 -9.26 -1.92 -18.93
N ASP A 364 -9.18 -0.78 -19.62
CA ASP A 364 -9.81 0.45 -19.18
C ASP A 364 -11.33 0.32 -19.00
N ALA A 365 -11.97 -0.52 -19.81
CA ALA A 365 -13.39 -0.84 -19.69
C ALA A 365 -13.67 -1.69 -18.45
N SER A 366 -12.96 -2.81 -18.27
CA SER A 366 -13.15 -3.71 -17.11
C SER A 366 -12.85 -2.98 -15.80
N TYR A 367 -11.84 -2.12 -15.78
CA TYR A 367 -11.47 -1.31 -14.62
C TYR A 367 -12.60 -0.40 -14.13
N ARG A 368 -13.41 0.14 -15.06
CA ARG A 368 -14.57 0.97 -14.73
C ARG A 368 -15.80 0.13 -14.37
N TYR A 369 -16.11 -0.89 -15.17
CA TYR A 369 -17.26 -1.76 -14.91
C TYR A 369 -17.15 -2.50 -13.57
N GLU A 370 -15.97 -3.02 -13.21
CA GLU A 370 -15.78 -3.75 -11.94
C GLU A 370 -15.94 -2.87 -10.68
N ARG A 371 -15.89 -1.55 -10.84
CA ARG A 371 -16.13 -0.56 -9.78
C ARG A 371 -17.55 -0.03 -9.79
N GLY A 372 -18.25 -0.15 -10.90
CA GLY A 372 -19.63 0.28 -11.09
C GLY A 372 -19.74 1.57 -11.87
N VAL A 373 -20.14 1.46 -13.14
CA VAL A 373 -20.50 2.61 -13.97
C VAL A 373 -21.93 3.06 -13.66
N ASP A 374 -22.32 4.27 -14.11
CA ASP A 374 -23.69 4.77 -13.94
C ASP A 374 -24.70 3.93 -14.74
N HIS A 375 -25.73 3.43 -14.07
CA HIS A 375 -26.83 2.72 -14.74
C HIS A 375 -28.05 3.61 -15.03
N GLY A 376 -27.96 4.90 -14.70
CA GLY A 376 -29.03 5.89 -14.87
C GLY A 376 -28.82 6.81 -16.06
N VAL A 377 -28.99 8.10 -15.81
CA VAL A 377 -28.94 9.16 -16.84
C VAL A 377 -27.54 9.31 -17.45
N GLY A 378 -26.46 9.01 -16.71
CA GLY A 378 -25.10 9.09 -17.24
C GLY A 378 -24.83 8.13 -18.40
N LEU A 379 -25.40 6.92 -18.35
CA LEU A 379 -25.33 5.96 -19.44
C LEU A 379 -25.99 6.52 -20.74
N GLU A 380 -27.16 7.12 -20.61
CA GLU A 380 -27.87 7.74 -21.73
C GLU A 380 -27.08 8.93 -22.30
N ARG A 381 -26.55 9.78 -21.44
CA ARG A 381 -25.74 10.95 -21.83
C ARG A 381 -24.52 10.55 -22.64
N ALA A 382 -23.79 9.52 -22.18
CA ALA A 382 -22.64 9.00 -22.91
C ALA A 382 -23.03 8.47 -24.29
N ALA A 383 -24.12 7.71 -24.38
CA ALA A 383 -24.63 7.21 -25.65
C ALA A 383 -25.04 8.35 -26.59
N MET A 384 -25.81 9.34 -26.09
CA MET A 384 -26.28 10.47 -26.91
C MET A 384 -25.12 11.35 -27.39
N ALA A 385 -24.10 11.59 -26.55
CA ALA A 385 -22.91 12.32 -26.94
C ALA A 385 -22.12 11.57 -28.03
N ALA A 386 -22.00 10.25 -27.92
CA ALA A 386 -21.36 9.40 -28.93
C ALA A 386 -22.14 9.48 -30.27
N LEU A 387 -23.48 9.34 -30.23
CA LEU A 387 -24.32 9.40 -31.44
C LEU A 387 -24.22 10.75 -32.17
N SER A 388 -24.16 11.84 -31.38
CA SER A 388 -23.97 13.19 -31.98
C SER A 388 -22.63 13.28 -32.72
N LEU A 389 -21.53 12.80 -32.07
CA LEU A 389 -20.23 12.81 -32.70
C LEU A 389 -20.10 11.82 -33.87
N ILE A 390 -20.75 10.66 -33.82
CA ILE A 390 -20.76 9.71 -34.93
C ILE A 390 -21.49 10.35 -36.13
N SER A 391 -22.58 11.06 -35.88
CA SER A 391 -23.30 11.79 -36.96
C SER A 391 -22.42 12.89 -37.56
N GLU A 392 -21.71 13.65 -36.74
CA GLU A 392 -20.85 14.75 -37.15
C GLU A 392 -19.59 14.29 -37.87
N LEU A 393 -18.85 13.32 -37.27
CA LEU A 393 -17.51 12.94 -37.72
C LEU A 393 -17.47 11.73 -38.65
N ALA A 394 -18.53 10.91 -38.64
CA ALA A 394 -18.61 9.71 -39.47
C ALA A 394 -19.81 9.71 -40.43
N GLY A 395 -20.66 10.73 -40.39
CA GLY A 395 -21.87 10.85 -41.27
C GLY A 395 -22.98 9.87 -40.87
N GLY A 396 -22.83 9.10 -39.78
CA GLY A 396 -23.78 8.07 -39.39
C GLY A 396 -25.16 8.58 -39.03
N ARG A 397 -26.19 7.81 -39.40
CA ARG A 397 -27.60 8.11 -39.13
C ARG A 397 -28.22 6.96 -38.33
N VAL A 398 -28.74 7.26 -37.14
CA VAL A 398 -29.48 6.27 -36.31
C VAL A 398 -30.77 5.87 -37.05
N VAL A 399 -30.96 4.58 -37.24
CA VAL A 399 -32.18 4.05 -37.94
C VAL A 399 -33.10 3.29 -36.98
N ALA A 400 -32.57 2.71 -35.93
CA ALA A 400 -33.35 2.04 -34.89
C ALA A 400 -32.56 2.03 -33.55
N TRP A 401 -33.29 1.86 -32.46
CA TRP A 401 -32.71 1.71 -31.15
C TRP A 401 -33.51 0.75 -30.27
N ALA A 402 -32.86 0.19 -29.27
CA ALA A 402 -33.52 -0.62 -28.26
C ALA A 402 -32.96 -0.28 -26.85
N GLU A 403 -33.84 -0.32 -25.87
CA GLU A 403 -33.48 -0.36 -24.45
C GLU A 403 -34.09 -1.61 -23.83
N VAL A 404 -33.21 -2.40 -23.20
CA VAL A 404 -33.64 -3.58 -22.44
C VAL A 404 -33.09 -3.47 -21.04
N CYS A 405 -33.98 -3.69 -20.06
CA CYS A 405 -33.66 -3.64 -18.64
C CYS A 405 -33.68 -5.04 -18.02
N GLY A 406 -32.60 -5.41 -17.32
CA GLY A 406 -32.53 -6.54 -16.40
C GLY A 406 -32.63 -6.09 -14.94
N GLU A 407 -31.99 -6.85 -14.07
CA GLU A 407 -31.90 -6.52 -12.64
C GLU A 407 -30.82 -5.46 -12.41
N ARG A 408 -31.22 -4.34 -11.83
CA ARG A 408 -30.30 -3.24 -11.47
C ARG A 408 -30.54 -2.77 -10.04
N PRO A 409 -29.50 -2.23 -9.37
CA PRO A 409 -29.67 -1.71 -8.02
C PRO A 409 -30.76 -0.63 -7.99
N PRO A 410 -31.68 -0.64 -6.99
CA PRO A 410 -32.65 0.43 -6.83
C PRO A 410 -31.94 1.72 -6.44
N ARG A 411 -32.56 2.86 -6.79
CA ARG A 411 -32.09 4.17 -6.33
C ARG A 411 -32.19 4.22 -4.81
N ARG A 412 -31.07 4.51 -4.15
CA ARG A 412 -30.99 4.50 -2.67
C ARG A 412 -31.47 5.80 -2.08
N THR A 413 -32.14 5.67 -0.91
CA THR A 413 -32.50 6.80 -0.07
C THR A 413 -31.81 6.62 1.28
N ILE A 414 -31.15 7.66 1.77
CA ILE A 414 -30.38 7.66 3.02
C ILE A 414 -30.88 8.80 3.89
N ASP A 415 -31.17 8.51 5.15
CA ASP A 415 -31.50 9.51 6.14
C ASP A 415 -30.25 10.19 6.69
N LEU A 416 -30.21 11.52 6.67
CA LEU A 416 -29.12 12.33 7.17
C LEU A 416 -29.60 13.18 8.34
N ARG A 417 -28.91 13.10 9.46
CA ARG A 417 -29.17 13.90 10.66
C ARG A 417 -28.07 14.96 10.82
N PRO A 418 -28.39 16.26 10.61
CA PRO A 418 -27.39 17.34 10.72
C PRO A 418 -26.70 17.42 12.08
N ALA A 419 -27.42 17.14 13.15
CA ALA A 419 -26.84 17.10 14.51
C ALA A 419 -25.81 15.96 14.67
N ARG A 420 -26.06 14.81 14.06
CA ARG A 420 -25.10 13.69 14.05
C ARG A 420 -23.88 14.00 13.19
N ALA A 421 -24.08 14.66 12.06
CA ALA A 421 -22.98 15.13 11.23
C ALA A 421 -22.06 16.06 12.04
N ALA A 422 -22.62 17.08 12.71
CA ALA A 422 -21.87 18.00 13.55
C ALA A 422 -21.12 17.27 14.69
N MET A 423 -21.74 16.26 15.29
CA MET A 423 -21.13 15.48 16.36
C MET A 423 -19.91 14.67 15.86
N LEU A 424 -20.03 14.04 14.70
CA LEU A 424 -18.96 13.21 14.13
C LEU A 424 -17.81 14.06 13.56
N LEU A 425 -18.14 15.17 12.90
CA LEU A 425 -17.15 16.07 12.30
C LEU A 425 -16.45 16.95 13.34
N GLY A 426 -17.06 17.14 14.51
CA GLY A 426 -16.57 18.09 15.51
C GLY A 426 -16.87 19.56 15.17
N VAL A 427 -17.52 19.82 14.03
CA VAL A 427 -17.91 21.15 13.54
C VAL A 427 -19.30 21.06 12.88
N ALA A 428 -20.11 22.10 13.04
CA ALA A 428 -21.41 22.17 12.37
C ALA A 428 -21.26 22.77 10.97
N VAL A 429 -21.57 22.04 9.95
CA VAL A 429 -21.68 22.57 8.58
C VAL A 429 -22.97 23.39 8.49
N PRO A 430 -22.93 24.66 8.06
CA PRO A 430 -24.14 25.47 7.92
C PRO A 430 -25.18 24.80 7.00
N THR A 431 -26.44 24.84 7.39
CA THR A 431 -27.54 24.17 6.66
C THR A 431 -27.60 24.55 5.17
N GLY A 432 -27.37 25.83 4.86
CA GLY A 432 -27.38 26.31 3.48
C GLY A 432 -26.23 25.72 2.65
N GLU A 433 -25.05 25.69 3.24
CA GLU A 433 -23.83 25.11 2.63
C GLU A 433 -23.98 23.60 2.47
N ALA A 434 -24.41 22.87 3.50
CA ALA A 434 -24.63 21.42 3.42
C ALA A 434 -25.61 21.03 2.29
N ARG A 435 -26.69 21.81 2.14
CA ARG A 435 -27.64 21.59 1.04
C ARG A 435 -27.04 21.93 -0.33
N ALA A 436 -26.24 22.99 -0.42
CA ALA A 436 -25.56 23.35 -1.66
C ALA A 436 -24.54 22.28 -2.09
N ILE A 437 -23.76 21.75 -1.15
CA ILE A 437 -22.83 20.63 -1.37
C ILE A 437 -23.59 19.43 -1.92
N LEU A 438 -24.60 18.94 -1.22
CA LEU A 438 -25.35 17.75 -1.63
C LEU A 438 -26.04 17.96 -2.99
N ALA A 439 -26.64 19.13 -3.23
CA ALA A 439 -27.25 19.46 -4.52
C ALA A 439 -26.21 19.54 -5.65
N GLY A 440 -25.03 20.11 -5.41
CA GLY A 440 -23.93 20.14 -6.37
C GLY A 440 -23.43 18.76 -6.76
N LEU A 441 -23.55 17.78 -5.86
CA LEU A 441 -23.26 16.35 -6.08
C LEU A 441 -24.46 15.57 -6.67
N GLU A 442 -25.50 16.26 -7.10
CA GLU A 442 -26.74 15.69 -7.64
C GLU A 442 -27.50 14.80 -6.64
N ILE A 443 -27.27 14.96 -5.32
CA ILE A 443 -28.02 14.29 -4.27
C ILE A 443 -29.28 15.10 -3.98
N GLU A 444 -30.46 14.53 -4.23
CA GLU A 444 -31.74 15.20 -3.96
C GLU A 444 -32.03 15.19 -2.45
N VAL A 445 -32.23 16.37 -1.86
CA VAL A 445 -32.46 16.51 -0.43
C VAL A 445 -33.91 16.91 -0.15
N HIS A 446 -34.65 16.04 0.52
CA HIS A 446 -35.97 16.31 1.07
C HIS A 446 -35.86 16.60 2.57
N VAL A 447 -36.21 17.80 2.99
CA VAL A 447 -36.09 18.26 4.37
C VAL A 447 -37.39 17.93 5.13
N ASP A 448 -37.37 16.91 5.97
CA ASP A 448 -38.47 16.49 6.82
C ASP A 448 -38.39 17.13 8.23
N GLY A 449 -37.80 18.32 8.30
CA GLY A 449 -37.57 19.11 9.52
C GLY A 449 -36.08 19.40 9.78
N PRO A 450 -35.75 20.20 10.80
CA PRO A 450 -34.39 20.66 11.05
C PRO A 450 -33.44 19.52 11.48
N GLN A 451 -33.96 18.41 11.93
CA GLN A 451 -33.19 17.28 12.48
C GLN A 451 -33.08 16.07 11.55
N HIS A 452 -33.84 16.06 10.44
CA HIS A 452 -33.95 14.89 9.58
C HIS A 452 -34.09 15.27 8.11
N TRP A 453 -33.17 14.80 7.29
CA TRP A 453 -33.16 14.99 5.85
C TRP A 453 -33.16 13.63 5.16
N ARG A 454 -34.00 13.48 4.17
CA ARG A 454 -34.03 12.30 3.32
C ARG A 454 -33.31 12.61 2.01
N CYS A 455 -32.18 11.93 1.80
CA CYS A 455 -31.26 12.15 0.68
C CYS A 455 -31.41 11.02 -0.33
N VAL A 456 -31.79 11.34 -1.59
CA VAL A 456 -31.88 10.35 -2.68
C VAL A 456 -30.57 10.39 -3.46
N VAL A 457 -29.85 9.26 -3.43
CA VAL A 457 -28.52 9.12 -4.01
C VAL A 457 -28.58 8.97 -5.53
N PRO A 458 -27.75 9.68 -6.30
CA PRO A 458 -27.66 9.48 -7.76
C PRO A 458 -27.02 8.12 -8.10
N THR A 459 -27.35 7.60 -9.27
CA THR A 459 -26.94 6.26 -9.72
C THR A 459 -25.45 6.14 -10.04
N HIS A 460 -24.77 7.24 -10.26
CA HIS A 460 -23.32 7.28 -10.47
C HIS A 460 -22.50 7.20 -9.15
N ARG A 461 -23.15 7.24 -7.97
CA ARG A 461 -22.52 7.13 -6.65
C ARG A 461 -22.93 5.83 -5.94
N PRO A 462 -22.44 4.67 -6.42
CA PRO A 462 -22.77 3.37 -5.81
C PRO A 462 -22.18 3.18 -4.41
N ASP A 463 -21.20 3.96 -4.06
CA ASP A 463 -20.48 3.99 -2.78
C ASP A 463 -21.31 4.57 -1.62
N LEU A 464 -22.21 5.51 -1.91
CA LEU A 464 -23.05 6.12 -0.89
C LEU A 464 -24.17 5.17 -0.46
N VAL A 465 -23.99 4.52 0.68
CA VAL A 465 -24.89 3.47 1.18
C VAL A 465 -25.38 3.72 2.61
N ARG A 466 -24.68 4.55 3.38
CA ARG A 466 -24.95 4.83 4.80
C ARG A 466 -24.94 6.33 5.07
N GLU A 467 -25.52 6.72 6.23
CA GLU A 467 -25.49 8.11 6.68
C GLU A 467 -24.08 8.70 6.78
N VAL A 468 -23.12 7.89 7.25
CA VAL A 468 -21.72 8.33 7.38
C VAL A 468 -21.08 8.67 6.02
N ASP A 469 -21.49 8.00 4.94
CA ASP A 469 -20.97 8.28 3.61
C ASP A 469 -21.42 9.67 3.12
N LEU A 470 -22.65 10.12 3.49
CA LEU A 470 -23.10 11.49 3.24
C LEU A 470 -22.40 12.52 4.14
N ILE A 471 -22.09 12.14 5.38
CA ILE A 471 -21.35 13.00 6.30
C ILE A 471 -19.92 13.23 5.78
N ASP A 472 -19.31 12.20 5.19
CA ASP A 472 -17.99 12.30 4.54
C ASP A 472 -18.02 13.26 3.34
N GLU A 473 -19.09 13.20 2.52
CA GLU A 473 -19.29 14.17 1.43
C GLU A 473 -19.36 15.62 1.92
N LEU A 474 -20.09 15.85 3.02
CA LEU A 474 -20.14 17.17 3.64
C LEU A 474 -18.76 17.62 4.10
N MET A 475 -17.97 16.71 4.71
CA MET A 475 -16.64 16.99 5.21
C MET A 475 -15.66 17.34 4.10
N ARG A 476 -15.63 16.54 3.01
CA ARG A 476 -14.74 16.75 1.87
C ARG A 476 -14.92 18.15 1.27
N HIS A 477 -16.15 18.59 1.11
CA HIS A 477 -16.48 19.88 0.47
C HIS A 477 -16.43 21.06 1.44
N HIS A 478 -16.78 20.86 2.72
CA HIS A 478 -16.61 21.88 3.76
C HIS A 478 -15.14 22.17 4.04
N GLY A 479 -14.27 21.16 3.84
CA GLY A 479 -12.83 21.22 3.97
C GLY A 479 -12.34 20.89 5.38
N LEU A 480 -11.33 20.00 5.43
CA LEU A 480 -10.68 19.56 6.65
C LEU A 480 -10.07 20.70 7.47
N ASP A 481 -9.59 21.74 6.79
CA ASP A 481 -9.02 22.95 7.42
C ASP A 481 -10.03 23.74 8.27
N SER A 482 -11.33 23.50 8.05
CA SER A 482 -12.41 24.11 8.85
C SER A 482 -12.56 23.47 10.22
N VAL A 483 -11.98 22.28 10.43
CA VAL A 483 -12.07 21.56 11.70
C VAL A 483 -10.95 22.00 12.62
N PRO A 484 -11.27 22.59 13.80
CA PRO A 484 -10.25 23.04 14.72
C PRO A 484 -9.45 21.86 15.27
N ALA A 485 -8.13 21.96 15.21
CA ALA A 485 -7.25 20.99 15.84
C ALA A 485 -7.41 21.10 17.37
N THR A 486 -7.95 20.06 17.98
CA THR A 486 -8.14 19.96 19.43
C THR A 486 -7.39 18.78 20.00
N PHE A 487 -6.76 18.97 21.17
CA PHE A 487 -6.25 17.82 21.92
C PHE A 487 -7.42 17.11 22.58
N CYS A 488 -7.55 15.82 22.31
CA CYS A 488 -8.45 14.97 23.08
C CYS A 488 -7.83 14.82 24.48
N ILE A 489 -8.28 15.65 25.43
CA ILE A 489 -7.93 15.45 26.84
C ILE A 489 -8.92 14.41 27.39
N PRO A 490 -8.48 13.19 27.67
CA PRO A 490 -9.35 12.19 28.28
C PRO A 490 -9.85 12.77 29.62
N ARG A 491 -11.16 12.86 29.81
CA ARG A 491 -11.74 13.35 31.06
C ARG A 491 -11.34 12.53 32.28
N GLU A 492 -10.91 11.32 32.07
CA GLU A 492 -10.28 10.44 33.07
C GLU A 492 -9.12 9.69 32.38
N ALA A 493 -7.90 10.23 32.50
CA ALA A 493 -6.69 9.48 32.19
C ALA A 493 -6.41 8.47 33.30
N ARG A 494 -7.32 7.53 33.52
CA ARG A 494 -6.92 6.26 34.12
C ARG A 494 -6.32 5.44 32.98
N PRO A 495 -5.03 5.07 33.08
CA PRO A 495 -4.52 4.02 32.21
C PRO A 495 -5.48 2.86 32.33
N ALA A 496 -6.07 2.40 31.23
CA ALA A 496 -6.90 1.23 31.23
C ALA A 496 -6.11 0.12 31.92
N ALA A 497 -6.51 -0.24 33.13
CA ALA A 497 -5.83 -1.23 33.93
C ALA A 497 -5.78 -2.51 33.09
N GLY A 498 -4.62 -2.83 32.53
CA GLY A 498 -4.34 -4.08 31.81
C GLY A 498 -3.87 -3.99 30.38
N ALA A 499 -4.48 -3.19 29.50
CA ALA A 499 -4.12 -3.19 28.08
C ALA A 499 -2.76 -2.49 27.82
N ASP A 500 -2.42 -1.53 28.64
CA ASP A 500 -1.20 -0.73 28.49
C ASP A 500 0.00 -1.29 29.26
N ALA A 501 -0.21 -2.17 30.22
CA ALA A 501 0.86 -2.74 31.04
C ALA A 501 1.89 -3.54 30.23
N MET A 502 1.47 -4.22 29.15
CA MET A 502 2.37 -5.00 28.31
C MET A 502 3.23 -4.10 27.44
N THR A 503 2.64 -3.05 26.85
CA THR A 503 3.35 -2.05 26.02
C THR A 503 4.37 -1.31 26.87
N VAL A 504 3.96 -0.75 28.01
CA VAL A 504 4.87 -0.05 28.94
C VAL A 504 5.99 -0.96 29.42
N ARG A 505 5.69 -2.24 29.69
CA ARG A 505 6.68 -3.23 30.07
C ARG A 505 7.69 -3.50 28.93
N GLY A 506 7.18 -3.65 27.70
CA GLY A 506 8.00 -3.81 26.50
C GLY A 506 8.94 -2.61 26.30
N ASP A 507 8.39 -1.40 26.33
CA ASP A 507 9.17 -0.16 26.15
C ASP A 507 10.29 -0.02 27.19
N ARG A 508 9.97 -0.26 28.47
CA ARG A 508 10.98 -0.21 29.54
C ARG A 508 12.06 -1.28 29.40
N LEU A 509 11.68 -2.50 28.96
CA LEU A 509 12.66 -3.56 28.68
C LEU A 509 13.56 -3.16 27.50
N ALA A 510 12.98 -2.63 26.42
CA ALA A 510 13.73 -2.14 25.26
C ALA A 510 14.72 -1.04 25.67
N ASP A 511 14.30 -0.08 26.48
CA ASP A 511 15.18 0.98 26.99
C ASP A 511 16.37 0.38 27.77
N GLY A 512 16.11 -0.59 28.67
CA GLY A 512 17.15 -1.27 29.41
C GLY A 512 18.13 -2.04 28.52
N LEU A 513 17.64 -2.66 27.45
CA LEU A 513 18.49 -3.36 26.48
C LEU A 513 19.33 -2.39 25.64
N ARG A 514 18.76 -1.24 25.22
CA ARG A 514 19.51 -0.17 24.53
C ARG A 514 20.62 0.40 25.44
N GLU A 515 20.33 0.63 26.71
CA GLU A 515 21.34 1.07 27.72
C GLU A 515 22.42 0.04 27.92
N ALA A 516 22.10 -1.27 27.82
CA ALA A 516 23.11 -2.32 27.83
C ALA A 516 23.90 -2.42 26.51
N GLY A 517 23.67 -1.53 25.55
CA GLY A 517 24.38 -1.42 24.28
C GLY A 517 23.93 -2.39 23.19
N LEU A 518 22.67 -2.86 23.23
CA LEU A 518 22.07 -3.62 22.14
C LEU A 518 21.32 -2.68 21.18
N GLN A 519 21.24 -3.08 19.92
CA GLN A 519 20.48 -2.40 18.88
C GLN A 519 19.19 -3.16 18.58
N GLU A 520 18.10 -2.45 18.50
CA GLU A 520 16.80 -3.02 18.16
C GLU A 520 16.70 -3.30 16.66
N ILE A 521 16.13 -4.46 16.32
CA ILE A 521 15.72 -4.79 14.96
C ILE A 521 14.24 -5.16 14.94
N VAL A 522 13.64 -5.03 13.77
CA VAL A 522 12.28 -5.52 13.48
C VAL A 522 12.38 -6.42 12.27
N SER A 523 12.10 -7.69 12.47
CA SER A 523 12.09 -8.68 11.39
C SER A 523 10.66 -9.08 11.01
N LEU A 524 10.49 -9.65 9.80
CA LEU A 524 9.19 -10.12 9.35
C LEU A 524 8.70 -11.28 10.21
N ALA A 525 7.40 -11.30 10.50
CA ALA A 525 6.75 -12.40 11.21
C ALA A 525 6.62 -13.67 10.34
N PHE A 526 6.80 -13.55 9.04
CA PHE A 526 6.75 -14.65 8.07
C PHE A 526 8.15 -15.15 7.77
N VAL A 527 8.32 -16.46 7.81
CA VAL A 527 9.61 -17.14 7.58
C VAL A 527 9.43 -18.33 6.63
N ALA A 528 10.53 -18.81 6.07
CA ALA A 528 10.55 -20.05 5.31
C ALA A 528 10.39 -21.25 6.25
N GLU A 529 9.62 -22.23 5.84
CA GLU A 529 9.29 -23.38 6.69
C GLU A 529 10.52 -24.23 7.04
N ASP A 530 11.45 -24.38 6.11
CA ASP A 530 12.72 -25.11 6.33
C ASP A 530 13.56 -24.51 7.46
N LYS A 531 13.51 -23.19 7.66
CA LYS A 531 14.16 -22.53 8.78
C LYS A 531 13.53 -22.90 10.12
N LEU A 532 12.21 -23.11 10.18
CA LEU A 532 11.52 -23.47 11.42
C LEU A 532 11.70 -24.95 11.80
N LEU A 533 12.03 -25.82 10.88
CA LEU A 533 12.31 -27.23 11.17
C LEU A 533 13.47 -27.40 12.16
N ASN A 534 14.40 -26.44 12.22
CA ASN A 534 15.47 -26.43 13.22
C ASN A 534 14.97 -26.19 14.65
N PHE A 535 13.68 -25.90 14.84
CA PHE A 535 13.02 -25.64 16.13
C PHE A 535 11.85 -26.59 16.38
N SER A 536 11.71 -27.66 15.60
CA SER A 536 10.58 -28.59 15.68
C SER A 536 10.50 -29.37 16.98
N ASP A 537 11.59 -29.51 17.70
CA ASP A 537 11.64 -30.11 19.05
C ASP A 537 10.90 -29.24 20.08
N GLU A 538 10.90 -27.90 19.89
CA GLU A 538 10.25 -26.97 20.79
C GLU A 538 8.79 -26.72 20.36
N VAL A 539 8.57 -26.51 19.06
CA VAL A 539 7.26 -26.33 18.44
C VAL A 539 7.12 -27.28 17.26
N PRO A 540 6.44 -28.43 17.45
CA PRO A 540 6.23 -29.41 16.37
C PRO A 540 5.55 -28.81 15.13
N GLU A 541 5.82 -29.40 13.95
CA GLU A 541 5.35 -28.91 12.64
C GLU A 541 3.82 -28.82 12.51
N ASP A 542 3.06 -29.69 13.20
CA ASP A 542 1.60 -29.69 13.24
C ASP A 542 1.04 -28.44 13.94
N ARG A 543 1.90 -27.70 14.65
CA ARG A 543 1.57 -26.42 15.31
C ARG A 543 1.99 -25.19 14.53
N PHE A 544 2.59 -25.35 13.37
CA PHE A 544 3.00 -24.21 12.53
C PHE A 544 1.76 -23.50 11.95
N VAL A 545 1.78 -22.18 11.99
CA VAL A 545 0.74 -21.33 11.41
C VAL A 545 1.11 -21.04 9.97
N ARG A 546 0.49 -21.75 9.03
CA ARG A 546 0.77 -21.63 7.59
C ARG A 546 -0.12 -20.57 6.93
N VAL A 547 0.44 -19.83 5.98
CA VAL A 547 -0.27 -18.81 5.20
C VAL A 547 -0.85 -19.44 3.94
N ALA A 548 -2.12 -19.19 3.64
CA ALA A 548 -2.81 -19.83 2.52
C ALA A 548 -2.28 -19.41 1.13
N ASN A 549 -1.83 -18.15 1.01
CA ASN A 549 -1.27 -17.58 -0.21
C ASN A 549 0.08 -16.88 0.09
N PRO A 550 1.14 -17.67 0.40
CA PRO A 550 2.39 -17.13 0.89
C PRO A 550 3.17 -16.39 -0.20
N MET A 551 3.92 -15.37 0.22
CA MET A 551 5.03 -14.85 -0.59
C MET A 551 6.14 -15.91 -0.67
N ARG A 552 6.91 -15.86 -1.76
CA ARG A 552 8.04 -16.79 -1.94
C ARG A 552 9.01 -16.72 -0.76
N GLY A 553 9.27 -17.84 -0.10
CA GLY A 553 10.17 -17.94 1.05
C GLY A 553 9.59 -17.43 2.37
N ALA A 554 8.27 -17.23 2.49
CA ALA A 554 7.60 -16.68 3.67
C ALA A 554 6.26 -17.39 3.92
N GLY A 555 6.29 -18.74 4.01
CA GLY A 555 5.09 -19.58 4.07
C GLY A 555 4.50 -19.81 5.45
N VAL A 556 5.23 -19.52 6.52
CA VAL A 556 4.85 -19.83 7.91
C VAL A 556 5.09 -18.63 8.82
N MET A 557 4.28 -18.49 9.85
CA MET A 557 4.53 -17.50 10.90
C MET A 557 5.59 -18.04 11.88
N ARG A 558 6.51 -17.17 12.30
CA ARG A 558 7.63 -17.53 13.18
C ARG A 558 7.18 -18.05 14.54
N THR A 559 7.80 -19.13 14.99
CA THR A 559 7.62 -19.72 16.32
C THR A 559 8.57 -19.13 17.35
N HIS A 560 9.70 -18.55 16.90
CA HIS A 560 10.77 -17.93 17.70
C HIS A 560 11.23 -16.63 17.03
N LEU A 561 11.86 -15.73 17.78
CA LEU A 561 12.49 -14.52 17.20
C LEU A 561 13.88 -14.81 16.61
N LEU A 562 14.48 -15.93 16.99
CA LEU A 562 15.84 -16.32 16.59
C LEU A 562 16.05 -16.38 15.07
N PRO A 563 15.14 -16.87 14.20
CA PRO A 563 15.33 -16.86 12.75
C PRO A 563 15.63 -15.47 12.18
N GLY A 564 14.87 -14.45 12.58
CA GLY A 564 15.10 -13.07 12.13
C GLY A 564 16.41 -12.48 12.63
N LEU A 565 16.76 -12.76 13.89
CA LEU A 565 18.03 -12.34 14.48
C LEU A 565 19.23 -13.01 13.81
N LEU A 566 19.12 -14.29 13.43
CA LEU A 566 20.16 -15.01 12.69
C LEU A 566 20.33 -14.47 11.27
N ASP A 567 19.23 -14.17 10.56
CA ASP A 567 19.29 -13.55 9.24
C ASP A 567 19.99 -12.17 9.30
N ALA A 568 19.70 -11.39 10.34
CA ALA A 568 20.40 -10.13 10.59
C ALA A 568 21.89 -10.34 10.93
N LEU A 569 22.24 -11.38 11.69
CA LEU A 569 23.62 -11.74 11.97
C LEU A 569 24.38 -12.12 10.69
N VAL A 570 23.82 -13.00 9.85
CA VAL A 570 24.39 -13.40 8.55
C VAL A 570 24.65 -12.17 7.70
N HIS A 571 23.66 -11.28 7.60
CA HIS A 571 23.77 -10.05 6.80
C HIS A 571 24.91 -9.13 7.29
N ASN A 572 25.04 -8.95 8.60
CA ASN A 572 26.03 -8.06 9.18
C ASN A 572 27.43 -8.67 9.15
N THR A 573 27.59 -9.96 9.45
CA THR A 573 28.89 -10.64 9.42
C THR A 573 29.49 -10.71 8.02
N ALA A 574 28.66 -10.93 7.01
CA ALA A 574 29.11 -10.96 5.60
C ALA A 574 29.65 -9.59 5.11
N ARG A 575 29.22 -8.48 5.72
CA ARG A 575 29.57 -7.13 5.26
C ARG A 575 30.63 -6.43 6.12
N HIS A 576 30.60 -6.62 7.43
CA HIS A 576 31.31 -5.72 8.33
C HIS A 576 32.29 -6.38 9.30
N GLY A 577 32.18 -7.68 9.57
CA GLY A 577 33.07 -8.39 10.51
C GLY A 577 33.12 -7.79 11.93
N ARG A 578 32.20 -6.86 12.25
CA ARG A 578 32.15 -6.15 13.56
C ARG A 578 31.34 -6.94 14.58
N PRO A 579 31.50 -6.63 15.90
CA PRO A 579 30.62 -7.16 16.92
C PRO A 579 29.12 -6.84 16.57
N VAL A 580 28.24 -7.82 16.79
CA VAL A 580 26.79 -7.70 16.57
C VAL A 580 26.12 -7.88 17.93
N ARG A 581 25.31 -6.92 18.33
CA ARG A 581 24.55 -6.90 19.58
C ARG A 581 23.14 -6.46 19.27
N LEU A 582 22.25 -7.43 19.07
CA LEU A 582 20.88 -7.19 18.61
C LEU A 582 19.85 -7.63 19.62
N PHE A 583 18.69 -6.97 19.59
CA PHE A 583 17.48 -7.49 20.21
C PHE A 583 16.28 -7.20 19.34
N GLU A 584 15.21 -7.96 19.55
CA GLU A 584 13.90 -7.75 18.93
C GLU A 584 12.81 -7.97 19.98
N LEU A 585 11.85 -7.03 20.02
CA LEU A 585 10.57 -7.24 20.68
C LEU A 585 9.55 -7.62 19.63
N GLY A 586 8.98 -8.80 19.72
CA GLY A 586 8.08 -9.28 18.68
C GLY A 586 7.13 -10.37 19.15
N ARG A 587 6.19 -10.70 18.29
CA ARG A 587 5.25 -11.80 18.52
C ARG A 587 5.75 -13.08 17.86
N THR A 588 5.48 -14.19 18.53
CA THR A 588 5.65 -15.55 18.01
C THR A 588 4.30 -16.25 17.97
N TYR A 589 4.16 -17.23 17.08
CA TYR A 589 2.86 -17.82 16.74
C TYR A 589 2.93 -19.35 16.72
N ALA A 590 1.94 -20.00 17.31
CA ALA A 590 1.79 -21.44 17.22
C ALA A 590 0.33 -21.85 17.44
N TRP A 591 -0.11 -22.93 16.81
CA TRP A 591 -1.39 -23.52 17.14
C TRP A 591 -1.34 -24.11 18.56
N PRO A 592 -2.44 -24.01 19.35
CA PRO A 592 -2.52 -24.70 20.63
C PRO A 592 -2.37 -26.23 20.47
N LYS A 593 -1.80 -26.90 21.49
CA LYS A 593 -1.62 -28.37 21.44
C LYS A 593 -2.96 -29.07 21.17
N GLY A 594 -2.97 -30.02 20.22
CA GLY A 594 -4.13 -30.81 19.84
C GLY A 594 -5.16 -30.08 18.99
N LYS A 595 -4.82 -28.90 18.44
CA LYS A 595 -5.66 -28.18 17.48
C LYS A 595 -4.89 -27.98 16.18
N ALA A 596 -5.37 -28.60 15.12
CA ALA A 596 -4.79 -28.43 13.78
C ALA A 596 -5.31 -27.16 13.10
N THR A 597 -4.58 -26.69 12.10
CA THR A 597 -5.04 -25.64 11.18
C THR A 597 -6.36 -26.07 10.54
N PRO A 598 -7.45 -25.29 10.64
CA PRO A 598 -8.67 -25.60 9.92
C PRO A 598 -8.38 -25.64 8.41
N ALA A 599 -8.77 -26.73 7.74
CA ALA A 599 -8.57 -26.88 6.28
C ALA A 599 -9.35 -25.82 5.48
N SER A 600 -10.45 -25.32 6.03
CA SER A 600 -11.24 -24.21 5.50
C SER A 600 -12.14 -23.67 6.61
N PHE A 601 -12.49 -22.38 6.53
CA PHE A 601 -13.55 -21.83 7.36
C PHE A 601 -14.88 -22.04 6.65
N PRO A 602 -15.87 -22.72 7.27
CA PRO A 602 -17.21 -22.87 6.69
C PRO A 602 -17.83 -21.49 6.40
N GLU A 603 -18.55 -21.36 5.30
CA GLU A 603 -19.26 -20.14 4.95
C GLU A 603 -20.22 -19.76 6.09
N GLY A 604 -20.18 -18.50 6.54
CA GLY A 604 -20.97 -18.00 7.67
C GLY A 604 -20.37 -18.24 9.07
N THR A 605 -19.14 -18.77 9.18
CA THR A 605 -18.44 -18.92 10.47
C THR A 605 -18.21 -17.55 11.11
N ARG A 606 -18.69 -17.36 12.36
CA ARG A 606 -18.42 -16.12 13.12
C ARG A 606 -17.00 -16.14 13.66
N ALA A 607 -16.37 -14.98 13.75
CA ALA A 607 -15.02 -14.84 14.29
C ALA A 607 -14.84 -15.42 15.71
N VAL A 608 -15.91 -15.43 16.51
CA VAL A 608 -15.95 -16.00 17.87
C VAL A 608 -15.89 -17.53 17.92
N ASP A 609 -16.23 -18.20 16.81
CA ASP A 609 -16.27 -19.65 16.71
C ASP A 609 -14.94 -20.25 16.17
N VAL A 610 -13.99 -19.37 15.83
CA VAL A 610 -12.72 -19.75 15.25
C VAL A 610 -11.64 -19.77 16.34
N HIS A 611 -10.94 -20.92 16.46
CA HIS A 611 -9.73 -20.97 17.27
C HIS A 611 -8.63 -20.17 16.59
N LEU A 612 -8.11 -19.15 17.29
CA LEU A 612 -6.97 -18.38 16.82
C LEU A 612 -5.66 -19.03 17.25
N PRO A 613 -4.56 -18.84 16.49
CA PRO A 613 -3.23 -19.19 16.94
C PRO A 613 -2.90 -18.53 18.28
N GLN A 614 -2.10 -19.20 19.08
CA GLN A 614 -1.55 -18.62 20.29
C GLN A 614 -0.46 -17.62 19.90
N GLU A 615 -0.61 -16.38 20.34
CA GLU A 615 0.39 -15.33 20.20
C GLU A 615 1.13 -15.13 21.53
N ARG A 616 2.47 -15.03 21.47
CA ARG A 616 3.30 -14.68 22.62
C ARG A 616 4.10 -13.44 22.31
N THR A 617 4.17 -12.50 23.24
CA THR A 617 5.05 -11.33 23.13
C THR A 617 6.41 -11.67 23.77
N MET A 618 7.43 -11.74 22.96
CA MET A 618 8.77 -12.18 23.31
C MET A 618 9.79 -11.06 23.15
N ALA A 619 10.87 -11.11 23.90
CA ALA A 619 12.10 -10.37 23.64
C ALA A 619 13.20 -11.37 23.29
N GLY A 620 13.79 -11.30 22.10
CA GLY A 620 14.92 -12.09 21.67
C GLY A 620 16.19 -11.24 21.67
N LEU A 621 17.30 -11.77 22.14
CA LEU A 621 18.60 -11.10 22.20
C LEU A 621 19.67 -11.96 21.55
N LEU A 622 20.57 -11.33 20.78
CA LEU A 622 21.67 -12.03 20.11
C LEU A 622 22.95 -11.21 20.22
N LEU A 623 24.04 -11.85 20.70
CA LEU A 623 25.35 -11.24 20.79
C LEU A 623 26.41 -12.08 20.07
N HIS A 624 27.18 -11.40 19.21
CA HIS A 624 28.38 -11.92 18.57
C HIS A 624 29.54 -10.93 18.72
N ALA A 625 30.70 -11.40 19.14
CA ALA A 625 31.84 -10.55 19.48
C ALA A 625 32.67 -10.02 18.29
N GLY A 626 32.30 -10.43 17.07
CA GLY A 626 33.02 -10.08 15.82
C GLY A 626 34.21 -10.97 15.51
N GLY A 627 34.44 -11.26 14.26
CA GLY A 627 35.51 -12.11 13.76
C GLY A 627 35.45 -13.53 14.32
N ARG A 628 36.58 -14.06 14.83
CA ARG A 628 36.65 -15.36 15.51
C ARG A 628 36.57 -15.26 17.03
N ASN A 629 36.28 -14.09 17.58
CA ASN A 629 36.13 -13.90 19.01
C ASN A 629 34.87 -14.56 19.52
N HIS A 630 34.90 -15.05 20.75
CA HIS A 630 33.75 -15.69 21.36
C HIS A 630 32.88 -14.67 22.09
N ALA A 631 31.56 -14.70 21.82
CA ALA A 631 30.63 -13.97 22.68
C ALA A 631 30.56 -14.66 24.06
N ASP A 632 30.70 -13.88 25.13
CA ASP A 632 30.49 -14.39 26.46
C ASP A 632 29.01 -14.44 26.81
N PRO A 633 28.38 -15.62 27.01
CA PRO A 633 26.97 -15.71 27.40
C PRO A 633 26.64 -14.94 28.68
N ARG A 634 27.65 -14.70 29.56
CA ARG A 634 27.48 -13.87 30.75
C ARG A 634 27.24 -12.40 30.42
N ALA A 635 27.79 -11.89 29.33
CA ALA A 635 27.50 -10.53 28.88
C ALA A 635 26.01 -10.39 28.45
N LEU A 636 25.44 -11.44 27.86
CA LEU A 636 24.00 -11.46 27.48
C LEU A 636 23.13 -11.50 28.74
N THR A 637 23.43 -12.41 29.70
CA THR A 637 22.63 -12.49 30.94
C THR A 637 22.81 -11.24 31.81
N GLY A 638 23.97 -10.55 31.74
CA GLY A 638 24.18 -9.24 32.35
C GLY A 638 23.28 -8.15 31.75
N ALA A 639 23.15 -8.10 30.41
CA ALA A 639 22.25 -7.18 29.74
C ALA A 639 20.78 -7.47 30.13
N VAL A 640 20.39 -8.74 30.17
CA VAL A 640 19.07 -9.16 30.64
C VAL A 640 18.82 -8.73 32.09
N ALA A 641 19.79 -8.93 32.98
CA ALA A 641 19.68 -8.53 34.38
C ALA A 641 19.48 -7.02 34.53
N GLN A 642 20.24 -6.23 33.78
CA GLN A 642 20.10 -4.77 33.76
C GLN A 642 18.70 -4.33 33.25
N ALA A 643 18.23 -4.90 32.16
CA ALA A 643 16.93 -4.56 31.57
C ALA A 643 15.77 -4.96 32.50
N LEU A 644 15.83 -6.16 33.11
CA LEU A 644 14.83 -6.62 34.08
C LEU A 644 14.84 -5.79 35.38
N ALA A 645 16.01 -5.31 35.82
CA ALA A 645 16.10 -4.44 36.99
C ALA A 645 15.32 -3.11 36.80
N ARG A 646 15.27 -2.56 35.60
CA ARG A 646 14.42 -1.38 35.28
C ARG A 646 12.92 -1.67 35.45
N LEU A 647 12.53 -2.93 35.29
CA LEU A 647 11.15 -3.38 35.55
C LEU A 647 10.93 -3.74 37.01
N GLY A 648 11.93 -3.63 37.88
CA GLY A 648 11.87 -4.02 39.29
C GLY A 648 12.09 -5.52 39.55
N HIS A 649 12.52 -6.27 38.51
CA HIS A 649 12.79 -7.69 38.66
C HIS A 649 14.26 -7.98 38.93
N ARG A 650 14.51 -8.94 39.79
CA ARG A 650 15.85 -9.52 39.98
C ARG A 650 15.98 -10.81 39.21
N LEU A 651 16.98 -10.89 38.35
CA LEU A 651 17.27 -12.09 37.55
C LEU A 651 17.91 -13.17 38.42
N HIS A 652 17.39 -14.38 38.33
CA HIS A 652 17.96 -15.61 38.85
C HIS A 652 18.30 -16.53 37.68
N LEU A 653 19.50 -17.09 37.69
CA LEU A 653 19.94 -18.08 36.70
C LEU A 653 19.90 -19.47 37.35
N SER A 654 19.21 -20.42 36.71
CA SER A 654 19.20 -21.80 37.13
C SER A 654 19.68 -22.71 35.99
N SER A 655 20.58 -23.64 36.36
CA SER A 655 21.02 -24.73 35.50
C SER A 655 20.22 -25.98 35.87
N GLY A 656 19.70 -26.72 34.90
CA GLY A 656 18.97 -27.98 35.13
C GLY A 656 18.89 -28.79 33.86
N THR A 657 18.89 -30.13 34.01
CA THR A 657 18.78 -31.08 32.92
C THR A 657 17.34 -31.23 32.42
N ASP A 658 16.37 -30.81 33.22
CA ASP A 658 14.93 -30.98 32.93
C ASP A 658 14.38 -29.82 32.11
N HIS A 659 14.48 -29.82 30.83
CA HIS A 659 14.07 -28.81 29.81
C HIS A 659 15.24 -28.03 29.19
N GLN A 660 16.18 -28.75 28.64
CA GLN A 660 17.13 -28.14 27.70
C GLN A 660 16.42 -27.80 26.40
N VAL A 661 16.72 -26.62 25.84
CA VAL A 661 16.27 -26.21 24.52
C VAL A 661 17.26 -26.68 23.47
N SER A 662 16.78 -27.32 22.40
CA SER A 662 17.62 -28.01 21.41
C SER A 662 18.46 -27.04 20.57
N PHE A 663 17.99 -25.82 20.37
CA PHE A 663 18.74 -24.78 19.61
C PHE A 663 19.87 -24.12 20.40
N LEU A 664 20.00 -24.41 21.70
CA LEU A 664 21.12 -23.97 22.53
C LEU A 664 22.09 -25.12 22.81
N HIS A 665 23.36 -24.77 22.99
CA HIS A 665 24.40 -25.73 23.32
C HIS A 665 24.13 -26.42 24.71
N PRO A 666 24.09 -27.74 24.80
CA PRO A 666 23.66 -28.45 26.02
C PRO A 666 24.49 -28.15 27.25
N GLY A 667 25.80 -27.86 27.07
CA GLY A 667 26.71 -27.51 28.17
C GLY A 667 26.73 -26.01 28.53
N VAL A 668 26.06 -25.13 27.72
CA VAL A 668 26.13 -23.66 27.92
C VAL A 668 24.74 -23.07 27.76
N GLN A 669 23.82 -23.42 28.64
CA GLN A 669 22.48 -22.84 28.67
C GLN A 669 21.98 -22.72 30.12
N VAL A 670 21.14 -21.72 30.35
CA VAL A 670 20.52 -21.43 31.64
C VAL A 670 19.08 -21.00 31.47
N ARG A 671 18.24 -21.22 32.47
CA ARG A 671 16.93 -20.61 32.57
C ARG A 671 17.03 -19.25 33.20
N LEU A 672 16.30 -18.33 32.64
CA LEU A 672 16.07 -16.98 33.17
C LEU A 672 14.84 -17.03 34.07
N ALA A 673 14.98 -16.77 35.34
CA ALA A 673 13.88 -16.70 36.29
C ALA A 673 13.88 -15.35 37.00
N VAL A 674 12.72 -14.90 37.42
CA VAL A 674 12.55 -13.71 38.27
C VAL A 674 11.87 -14.07 39.57
N GLU A 675 12.20 -13.33 40.66
CA GLU A 675 11.61 -13.54 41.96
C GLU A 675 10.15 -13.09 42.01
N ALA A 676 9.28 -13.91 42.55
CA ALA A 676 7.90 -13.59 42.83
C ALA A 676 7.49 -14.07 44.22
N ALA A 677 6.38 -13.61 44.78
CA ALA A 677 5.88 -13.97 46.10
C ALA A 677 5.69 -15.50 46.31
N THR A 678 5.47 -16.22 45.19
CA THR A 678 5.27 -17.68 45.16
C THR A 678 6.55 -18.47 44.91
N GLY A 679 7.70 -17.80 44.76
CA GLY A 679 8.99 -18.36 44.40
C GLY A 679 9.41 -17.94 42.98
N PRO A 680 10.60 -18.40 42.52
CA PRO A 680 11.11 -18.02 41.19
C PRO A 680 10.22 -18.48 40.05
N ILE A 681 9.87 -17.56 39.14
CA ILE A 681 9.11 -17.82 37.93
C ILE A 681 10.09 -17.82 36.75
N VAL A 682 10.10 -18.91 35.98
CA VAL A 682 10.88 -18.98 34.73
C VAL A 682 10.22 -18.10 33.67
N VAL A 683 10.99 -17.15 33.14
CA VAL A 683 10.52 -16.17 32.15
C VAL A 683 11.23 -16.32 30.80
N GLY A 684 12.26 -17.17 30.70
CA GLY A 684 12.99 -17.36 29.47
C GLY A 684 14.19 -18.29 29.58
N VAL A 685 15.00 -18.30 28.55
CA VAL A 685 16.21 -19.09 28.41
C VAL A 685 17.35 -18.25 27.85
N ALA A 686 18.58 -18.59 28.15
CA ALA A 686 19.78 -18.00 27.57
C ALA A 686 20.91 -19.01 27.47
N GLY A 687 21.77 -18.85 26.46
CA GLY A 687 22.94 -19.73 26.30
C GLY A 687 23.72 -19.39 25.03
N GLU A 688 24.54 -20.35 24.63
CA GLU A 688 25.23 -20.35 23.35
C GLU A 688 24.42 -21.12 22.31
N LEU A 689 24.34 -20.66 21.08
CA LEU A 689 23.65 -21.39 20.03
C LEU A 689 24.31 -22.72 19.71
N HIS A 690 23.51 -23.73 19.40
CA HIS A 690 24.02 -25.04 19.03
C HIS A 690 24.86 -24.95 17.74
N PRO A 691 26.04 -25.62 17.66
CA PRO A 691 26.88 -25.59 16.44
C PRO A 691 26.16 -26.01 15.15
N ASP A 692 25.26 -26.98 15.23
CA ASP A 692 24.49 -27.45 14.08
C ASP A 692 23.55 -26.36 13.54
N LEU A 693 22.96 -25.54 14.40
CA LEU A 693 22.16 -24.40 14.01
C LEU A 693 23.01 -23.32 13.32
N ILE A 694 24.20 -23.07 13.82
CA ILE A 694 25.17 -22.14 13.19
C ILE A 694 25.49 -22.63 11.76
N ALA A 695 25.72 -23.94 11.59
CA ALA A 695 25.97 -24.54 10.27
C ALA A 695 24.75 -24.46 9.35
N ALA A 696 23.54 -24.70 9.87
CA ALA A 696 22.29 -24.63 9.11
C ALA A 696 22.01 -23.23 8.53
N TRP A 697 22.49 -22.17 9.20
CA TRP A 697 22.42 -20.78 8.71
C TRP A 697 23.59 -20.37 7.82
N GLY A 698 24.46 -21.31 7.43
CA GLY A 698 25.63 -21.03 6.58
C GLY A 698 26.69 -20.14 7.24
N LEU A 699 26.66 -20.04 8.55
CA LEU A 699 27.66 -19.29 9.31
C LEU A 699 28.96 -20.12 9.47
N PRO A 700 30.14 -19.46 9.62
CA PRO A 700 31.42 -20.16 9.75
C PRO A 700 31.44 -21.15 10.91
N ALA A 701 32.01 -22.35 10.67
CA ALA A 701 32.21 -23.34 11.69
C ALA A 701 33.07 -22.78 12.84
N GLY A 702 32.64 -23.05 14.08
CA GLY A 702 33.30 -22.53 15.27
C GLY A 702 32.92 -21.12 15.66
N LEU A 703 31.99 -20.48 14.94
CA LEU A 703 31.40 -19.21 15.36
C LEU A 703 30.57 -19.42 16.62
N ARG A 704 30.85 -18.66 17.67
CA ARG A 704 30.09 -18.70 18.92
C ARG A 704 29.20 -17.48 19.05
N VAL A 705 27.91 -17.74 19.27
CA VAL A 705 26.87 -16.71 19.37
C VAL A 705 26.06 -16.94 20.62
N ALA A 706 25.99 -15.93 21.48
CA ALA A 706 25.13 -15.96 22.65
C ALA A 706 23.71 -15.53 22.23
N TYR A 707 22.72 -16.27 22.69
CA TYR A 707 21.30 -15.99 22.46
C TYR A 707 20.49 -16.12 23.75
N GLY A 708 19.44 -15.33 23.87
CA GLY A 708 18.46 -15.47 24.94
C GLY A 708 17.10 -14.95 24.49
N GLU A 709 16.05 -15.48 25.08
CA GLU A 709 14.68 -14.98 24.87
C GLU A 709 13.88 -14.95 26.15
N ILE A 710 12.98 -13.99 26.26
CA ILE A 710 12.13 -13.71 27.43
C ILE A 710 10.69 -13.62 26.96
N ASP A 711 9.79 -14.34 27.63
CA ASP A 711 8.35 -14.19 27.50
C ASP A 711 7.89 -13.03 28.39
N LEU A 712 7.46 -11.92 27.78
CA LEU A 712 7.04 -10.73 28.51
C LEU A 712 5.76 -10.97 29.31
N ALA A 713 4.91 -11.89 28.86
CA ALA A 713 3.68 -12.23 29.56
C ALA A 713 3.92 -13.05 30.86
N ALA A 714 5.04 -13.77 30.89
CA ALA A 714 5.45 -14.54 32.06
C ALA A 714 6.03 -13.67 33.21
N LEU A 715 6.42 -12.41 32.91
CA LEU A 715 6.90 -11.49 33.92
C LEU A 715 5.77 -11.14 34.91
N PRO A 716 5.94 -11.37 36.22
CA PRO A 716 4.94 -10.99 37.21
C PRO A 716 4.77 -9.46 37.29
N PRO A 717 3.65 -8.96 37.81
CA PRO A 717 3.50 -7.55 38.13
C PRO A 717 4.53 -7.15 39.22
N THR A 718 5.08 -5.95 39.09
CA THR A 718 6.00 -5.38 40.08
C THR A 718 5.44 -4.12 40.70
N ASP A 719 5.79 -3.88 41.94
CA ASP A 719 5.55 -2.61 42.61
C ASP A 719 6.52 -1.52 42.08
N VAL A 720 6.25 -0.29 42.47
CA VAL A 720 7.14 0.82 42.15
C VAL A 720 8.53 0.57 42.71
N VAL A 721 9.54 0.67 41.85
CA VAL A 721 10.94 0.56 42.30
C VAL A 721 11.27 1.78 43.12
N LEU A 722 11.50 1.57 44.41
CA LEU A 722 11.93 2.62 45.33
C LEU A 722 13.46 2.72 45.35
N ALA A 723 13.95 3.95 45.37
CA ALA A 723 15.37 4.19 45.56
C ALA A 723 15.80 3.70 46.94
N ARG A 724 16.97 3.03 46.97
CA ARG A 724 17.59 2.66 48.23
C ARG A 724 18.52 3.76 48.69
N GLU A 725 18.64 3.96 49.99
CA GLU A 725 19.61 4.91 50.58
C GLU A 725 21.04 4.48 50.21
N ILE A 726 21.81 5.44 49.67
CA ILE A 726 23.22 5.20 49.33
C ILE A 726 24.02 5.16 50.64
N PRO A 727 24.81 4.09 50.90
CA PRO A 727 25.63 4.02 52.09
C PRO A 727 26.59 5.22 52.18
N ARG A 728 26.58 5.90 53.32
CA ARG A 728 27.43 7.07 53.54
C ARG A 728 28.83 6.68 53.97
N PHE A 729 29.04 5.46 54.45
CA PHE A 729 30.29 4.97 54.96
C PHE A 729 30.82 3.81 54.11
N PRO A 730 32.14 3.67 53.94
CA PRO A 730 32.73 2.62 53.16
C PRO A 730 32.50 1.25 53.79
N ALA A 731 32.25 0.25 52.96
CA ALA A 731 32.18 -1.13 53.39
C ALA A 731 33.58 -1.71 53.64
N THR A 732 33.67 -2.66 54.56
CA THR A 732 34.89 -3.47 54.80
C THR A 732 34.71 -4.82 54.11
N SER A 733 35.73 -5.29 53.40
CA SER A 733 35.70 -6.58 52.69
C SER A 733 36.43 -7.71 53.42
N ARG A 734 35.98 -8.95 53.20
CA ARG A 734 36.66 -10.19 53.63
C ARG A 734 36.67 -11.17 52.46
N ASP A 735 37.82 -11.74 52.21
CA ASP A 735 37.97 -12.79 51.23
C ASP A 735 37.78 -14.15 51.92
N LEU A 736 37.02 -15.01 51.24
CA LEU A 736 36.65 -16.35 51.71
C LEU A 736 37.02 -17.38 50.64
N SER A 737 37.88 -18.32 50.96
CA SER A 737 38.11 -19.47 50.09
C SER A 737 37.28 -20.66 50.55
N LEU A 738 36.38 -21.17 49.66
CA LEU A 738 35.58 -22.36 49.94
C LEU A 738 35.94 -23.47 48.97
N GLU A 739 36.23 -24.64 49.55
CA GLU A 739 36.31 -25.88 48.77
C GLU A 739 34.88 -26.45 48.63
N VAL A 740 34.47 -26.67 47.39
CA VAL A 740 33.12 -27.14 47.06
C VAL A 740 33.17 -28.17 45.96
N PRO A 741 32.22 -29.15 45.91
CA PRO A 741 32.08 -30.06 44.80
C PRO A 741 31.87 -29.30 43.49
N ILE A 742 32.46 -29.77 42.36
CA ILE A 742 32.28 -29.14 41.03
C ILE A 742 30.80 -29.04 40.63
N ALA A 743 30.01 -30.02 41.03
CA ALA A 743 28.59 -30.06 40.74
C ALA A 743 27.77 -28.98 41.48
N LEU A 744 28.32 -28.40 42.57
CA LEU A 744 27.60 -27.35 43.31
C LEU A 744 27.76 -25.98 42.60
N PRO A 745 26.67 -25.36 42.07
CA PRO A 745 26.75 -24.06 41.41
C PRO A 745 27.22 -22.96 42.38
N ALA A 746 28.04 -22.03 41.89
CA ALA A 746 28.49 -20.89 42.70
C ALA A 746 27.29 -20.02 43.16
N ALA A 747 26.23 -19.95 42.39
CA ALA A 747 24.99 -19.25 42.72
C ALA A 747 24.35 -19.82 44.02
N GLU A 748 24.39 -21.13 44.22
CA GLU A 748 23.85 -21.75 45.44
C GLU A 748 24.74 -21.43 46.67
N VAL A 749 26.04 -21.36 46.46
CA VAL A 749 26.98 -20.93 47.53
C VAL A 749 26.70 -19.49 47.95
N LEU A 750 26.53 -18.60 46.98
CA LEU A 750 26.17 -17.20 47.23
C LEU A 750 24.79 -17.06 47.89
N ALA A 751 23.80 -17.86 47.46
CA ALA A 751 22.46 -17.88 48.06
C ALA A 751 22.54 -18.34 49.57
N ALA A 752 23.32 -19.36 49.85
CA ALA A 752 23.51 -19.83 51.23
C ALA A 752 24.15 -18.76 52.10
N LEU A 753 25.18 -18.06 51.60
CA LEU A 753 25.83 -16.95 52.31
C LEU A 753 24.86 -15.77 52.54
N ARG A 754 24.04 -15.40 51.56
CA ARG A 754 22.97 -14.37 51.68
C ARG A 754 21.98 -14.75 52.77
N SER A 755 21.46 -15.97 52.72
CA SER A 755 20.52 -16.48 53.72
C SER A 755 21.12 -16.50 55.13
N ALA A 756 22.37 -16.93 55.24
CA ALA A 756 23.10 -16.93 56.51
C ALA A 756 23.34 -15.50 57.02
N GLY A 757 23.60 -14.55 56.16
CA GLY A 757 23.72 -13.12 56.49
C GLY A 757 22.39 -12.52 56.97
N ALA A 758 21.29 -12.79 56.23
CA ALA A 758 19.95 -12.31 56.59
C ALA A 758 19.43 -12.90 57.93
N ALA A 759 19.83 -14.13 58.27
CA ALA A 759 19.41 -14.80 59.52
C ALA A 759 20.20 -14.34 60.74
N GLN A 760 21.09 -13.36 60.61
CA GLN A 760 21.89 -12.87 61.72
C GLN A 760 21.07 -11.91 62.58
N PRO A 761 20.98 -12.14 63.91
CA PRO A 761 20.28 -11.24 64.81
C PRO A 761 20.96 -9.87 64.82
N ALA A 762 20.23 -8.80 64.63
CA ALA A 762 20.70 -7.44 64.75
C ALA A 762 21.09 -7.19 66.23
N SER A 763 22.39 -6.97 66.52
CA SER A 763 22.82 -6.60 67.81
C SER A 763 23.36 -5.17 67.85
N GLY A 764 22.77 -4.30 68.66
CA GLY A 764 23.10 -2.87 68.77
C GLY A 764 22.21 -1.94 67.89
N ASP A 765 22.36 -0.63 68.09
CA ASP A 765 21.58 0.39 67.45
C ASP A 765 21.87 0.57 65.96
N ASP A 766 23.05 0.13 65.46
CA ASP A 766 23.48 0.14 64.06
C ASP A 766 24.35 -1.12 63.79
N PRO A 767 23.68 -2.26 63.46
CA PRO A 767 24.37 -3.53 63.34
C PRO A 767 25.16 -3.65 62.04
N VAL A 768 26.31 -4.33 62.14
CA VAL A 768 27.05 -4.72 60.93
C VAL A 768 26.27 -5.80 60.19
N HIS A 769 26.12 -5.66 58.89
CA HIS A 769 25.44 -6.64 58.04
C HIS A 769 26.25 -6.98 56.81
N LEU A 770 26.07 -8.19 56.28
CA LEU A 770 26.56 -8.61 54.99
C LEU A 770 25.72 -7.90 53.91
N GLN A 771 26.40 -7.16 53.04
CA GLN A 771 25.72 -6.54 51.90
C GLN A 771 25.26 -7.64 50.94
N ALA A 772 23.97 -7.77 50.73
CA ALA A 772 23.38 -8.83 49.89
C ALA A 772 23.88 -8.78 48.42
N ASP A 773 24.15 -7.59 47.90
CA ASP A 773 24.67 -7.36 46.55
C ASP A 773 26.19 -7.17 46.53
N GLY A 774 26.86 -7.20 47.70
CA GLY A 774 28.30 -7.03 47.90
C GLY A 774 29.06 -8.34 48.00
N MET A 775 28.73 -9.34 47.18
CA MET A 775 29.45 -10.60 47.13
C MET A 775 29.94 -10.88 45.72
N GLU A 776 31.25 -11.07 45.59
CA GLU A 776 31.89 -11.29 44.29
C GLU A 776 32.58 -12.66 44.28
N VAL A 777 32.52 -13.36 43.16
CA VAL A 777 33.33 -14.55 42.89
C VAL A 777 34.61 -14.07 42.22
N LEU A 778 35.71 -14.09 42.90
CA LEU A 778 36.99 -13.62 42.38
C LEU A 778 37.72 -14.69 41.57
N GLU A 779 37.63 -15.97 42.01
CA GLU A 779 38.32 -17.07 41.34
C GLU A 779 37.56 -18.39 41.48
N ASP A 780 37.56 -19.21 40.42
CA ASP A 780 37.14 -20.62 40.37
C ASP A 780 38.39 -21.47 40.07
N TYR A 781 39.10 -21.88 41.11
CA TYR A 781 40.35 -22.59 40.97
C TYR A 781 40.17 -24.11 40.97
N ARG A 782 40.78 -24.77 39.98
CA ARG A 782 40.78 -26.21 39.80
C ARG A 782 42.20 -26.66 39.50
N GLY A 783 42.94 -27.00 40.52
CA GLY A 783 44.35 -27.37 40.35
C GLY A 783 44.97 -28.01 41.57
N ALA A 784 46.32 -27.99 41.68
CA ALA A 784 47.06 -28.62 42.77
C ALA A 784 46.55 -28.13 44.11
N GLY A 785 46.32 -29.10 45.02
CA GLY A 785 45.84 -28.85 46.38
C GLY A 785 44.35 -28.77 46.56
N VAL A 786 43.51 -29.04 45.44
CA VAL A 786 42.11 -29.26 45.54
C VAL A 786 41.80 -30.71 45.23
N PRO A 787 40.95 -31.40 46.07
CA PRO A 787 40.58 -32.79 45.82
C PRO A 787 39.92 -33.02 44.49
N GLU A 788 40.07 -34.21 43.93
CA GLU A 788 39.40 -34.64 42.72
C GLU A 788 37.84 -34.52 42.87
N GLY A 789 37.18 -33.97 41.89
CA GLY A 789 35.73 -33.72 41.94
C GLY A 789 35.36 -32.43 42.70
N HIS A 790 36.32 -31.65 43.20
CA HIS A 790 36.11 -30.37 43.91
C HIS A 790 36.76 -29.21 43.16
N ARG A 791 36.39 -27.98 43.56
CA ARG A 791 36.98 -26.69 43.16
C ARG A 791 37.08 -25.76 44.37
N ALA A 792 38.01 -24.84 44.35
CA ALA A 792 38.09 -23.79 45.35
C ALA A 792 37.49 -22.49 44.78
N LEU A 793 36.46 -21.95 45.42
CA LEU A 793 35.87 -20.66 45.10
C LEU A 793 36.46 -19.61 46.03
N LEU A 794 37.14 -18.61 45.46
CA LEU A 794 37.55 -17.41 46.18
C LEU A 794 36.43 -16.36 46.02
N LEU A 795 35.87 -15.97 47.16
CA LEU A 795 34.75 -15.06 47.26
C LEU A 795 35.16 -13.83 48.04
N ARG A 796 34.71 -12.63 47.63
CA ARG A 796 34.80 -11.39 48.41
C ARG A 796 33.42 -11.03 48.93
N LEU A 797 33.33 -10.80 50.25
CA LEU A 797 32.11 -10.43 50.95
C LEU A 797 32.28 -9.04 51.55
N HIS A 798 31.32 -8.14 51.32
CA HIS A 798 31.32 -6.78 51.83
C HIS A 798 30.39 -6.63 53.04
N TYR A 799 30.88 -5.96 54.06
CA TYR A 799 30.20 -5.72 55.32
C TYR A 799 30.06 -4.23 55.57
N ALA A 800 28.91 -3.76 55.99
CA ALA A 800 28.66 -2.35 56.28
C ALA A 800 27.72 -2.19 57.49
N ALA A 801 27.68 -1.00 58.05
CA ALA A 801 26.66 -0.48 58.93
C ALA A 801 26.00 0.74 58.28
N ALA A 802 24.77 1.09 58.67
CA ALA A 802 24.04 2.16 58.03
C ALA A 802 24.57 3.56 58.37
N GLY A 803 24.92 3.83 59.60
CA GLY A 803 25.24 5.15 60.12
C GLY A 803 26.72 5.37 60.51
N ARG A 804 27.63 4.38 60.30
CA ARG A 804 29.03 4.46 60.74
C ARG A 804 29.96 3.54 59.94
N SER A 805 31.25 3.79 60.03
CA SER A 805 32.25 2.84 59.55
C SER A 805 32.33 1.60 60.45
N VAL A 806 32.64 0.46 59.85
CA VAL A 806 32.79 -0.81 60.56
C VAL A 806 34.30 -1.14 60.79
N THR A 807 34.62 -1.78 61.88
CA THR A 807 35.97 -2.17 62.22
C THR A 807 36.21 -3.68 61.95
N ASP A 808 37.43 -4.05 61.75
CA ASP A 808 37.85 -5.46 61.57
C ASP A 808 37.43 -6.36 62.73
N LEU A 809 37.47 -5.85 63.99
CA LEU A 809 37.07 -6.57 65.17
C LEU A 809 35.59 -6.90 65.25
N GLU A 810 34.76 -6.05 64.63
CA GLU A 810 33.28 -6.26 64.53
C GLU A 810 32.92 -7.22 63.39
N VAL A 811 33.62 -7.08 62.22
CA VAL A 811 33.32 -7.89 61.02
C VAL A 811 33.77 -9.34 61.20
N SER A 812 34.96 -9.61 61.78
CA SER A 812 35.56 -10.97 61.89
C SER A 812 34.68 -12.03 62.57
N PRO A 813 34.02 -11.76 63.67
CA PRO A 813 33.18 -12.77 64.32
C PRO A 813 31.86 -12.99 63.51
N GLN A 814 31.38 -11.95 62.91
CA GLN A 814 30.15 -12.03 62.06
C GLN A 814 30.40 -12.79 60.74
N HIS A 815 31.53 -12.53 60.08
CA HIS A 815 32.01 -13.27 58.94
C HIS A 815 32.15 -14.78 59.29
N ALA A 816 32.82 -15.15 60.39
CA ALA A 816 32.98 -16.54 60.84
C ALA A 816 31.59 -17.23 61.04
N ALA A 817 30.66 -16.56 61.72
CA ALA A 817 29.33 -17.08 61.99
C ALA A 817 28.48 -17.24 60.70
N ILE A 818 28.60 -16.34 59.76
CA ILE A 818 27.92 -16.42 58.42
C ILE A 818 28.49 -17.59 57.64
N VAL A 819 29.81 -17.71 57.53
CA VAL A 819 30.50 -18.80 56.85
C VAL A 819 30.15 -20.17 57.44
N GLU A 820 30.14 -20.29 58.74
CA GLU A 820 29.79 -21.54 59.44
C GLU A 820 28.35 -21.96 59.11
N ARG A 821 27.38 -21.04 59.24
CA ARG A 821 25.96 -21.30 58.90
C ARG A 821 25.77 -21.67 57.45
N ALA A 822 26.41 -20.95 56.53
CA ALA A 822 26.33 -21.22 55.10
C ALA A 822 26.94 -22.61 54.79
N CYS A 823 28.09 -22.93 55.35
CA CYS A 823 28.70 -24.25 55.19
C CYS A 823 27.85 -25.38 55.76
N LEU A 824 27.20 -25.17 56.90
CA LEU A 824 26.28 -26.15 57.47
C LEU A 824 25.07 -26.40 56.57
N ALA A 825 24.46 -25.34 56.03
CA ALA A 825 23.33 -25.43 55.11
C ALA A 825 23.73 -26.14 53.81
N LEU A 826 24.89 -25.85 53.27
CA LEU A 826 25.41 -26.47 52.04
C LEU A 826 25.81 -27.94 52.22
N ARG A 827 26.35 -28.31 53.33
CA ARG A 827 26.73 -29.72 53.65
C ARG A 827 25.54 -30.69 53.65
N GLY A 828 24.36 -30.20 53.97
CA GLY A 828 23.14 -30.98 53.88
C GLY A 828 22.78 -31.37 52.45
N ARG A 829 23.25 -30.61 51.44
CA ARG A 829 23.00 -30.84 50.00
C ARG A 829 24.24 -31.33 49.25
N ALA A 830 25.42 -30.93 49.66
CA ALA A 830 26.69 -31.21 49.02
C ALA A 830 27.76 -31.53 50.09
N PRO A 831 27.93 -32.80 50.45
CA PRO A 831 29.00 -33.21 51.40
C PRO A 831 30.40 -32.81 50.89
N GLY A 832 31.25 -32.30 51.79
CA GLY A 832 32.60 -31.85 51.39
C GLY A 832 32.79 -30.33 51.27
N VAL A 833 31.75 -29.51 51.43
CA VAL A 833 31.89 -28.05 51.53
C VAL A 833 32.62 -27.64 52.81
N ARG A 834 33.75 -26.93 52.64
CA ARG A 834 34.57 -26.45 53.78
C ARG A 834 35.33 -25.16 53.42
N PRO A 835 35.59 -24.30 54.46
CA PRO A 835 36.54 -23.21 54.29
C PRO A 835 37.93 -23.77 54.05
N ARG A 836 38.70 -23.09 53.21
CA ARG A 836 40.10 -23.43 52.91
C ARG A 836 41.10 -22.48 53.55
#